data_9b4b4fcb81a448e7362241b435ef0170
#
_entry.id   9b4b4fcb81a448e7362241b435ef0170
#
_cell.length_a   1.000
_cell.length_b   1.000
_cell.length_c   1.000
_cell.angle_alpha   90.00
_cell.angle_beta   90.00
_cell.angle_gamma   90.00
#
_symmetry.space_group_name_H-M   'P 1'
#
loop_
_entity.id
_entity.type
_entity.pdbx_description
1 polymer ?
#
loop_
_entity_poly.entity_id
_entity_poly.type
_entity_poly.pdbx_seq_one_letter_code
_entity_poly.pdbx_strand_id
1 'polypeptide(L)'
;MPHPGFVTHLLEPTPGRLAFALRLSLICALSTYLVERYQTPEPALTAYLVFFLNKPDRGTSLILHAAMVILITVLIAGILFAADVVIDYPFWRLGSMAALSCGLLFLASASRLRPIAATIALIVAYALDLVGSAPAGEVVVRGLLYAWLMVALPAGVSLMVNAILAPSPLRCARLAIAERLELIAHSLESPGSKMAAERERALCEGNQAIAKWLKLAHLERSGDPVERRRLREAAGSSFALLALTERLAPAITRQNAPLCVELVRLLREAAVAIRRGDCPETLRLPLDAVSLAAVTPEARDALLRLAGILSDFGIAPPVVTPAQPARKGFFLPDAFTNPEHRHYAFKTTAAALFCYVTYTLLDWPGIHTCFITCYIVSLGTTGETVEKLGLRLFGCLAGAALGTAAMLWLIPELTSIEALMALVFVGALLAGWIAAGSERIAYAGYQVAFAFFLCVLQGAAPAFDLTIARDRVIGILFGNLVAYLMFTRVWPVSIGQRIDRLLLGVLRQLAAMPRVRGDRERQGRAAEVWGTLATLEKHLDLSRLEPRSIRPPEAALQPRERLLDIIRLLAGNLLFLSDRNARELIRAGRQLEWMADQFDARVVFPRRVSADPPSASAGPDTSRQRPAQLPSGAWIDGPLADLGHTLDELQPMATGDTRAAA
;
A
#
# COMPACT_ATOMS: atom_id res chain seq x y z
N MET A 1 -9.09 7.19 -19.79
CA MET A 1 -10.18 7.83 -19.03
C MET A 1 -10.30 7.06 -17.74
N PRO A 2 -10.40 7.70 -16.57
CA PRO A 2 -10.60 6.97 -15.32
C PRO A 2 -11.90 6.19 -15.39
N HIS A 3 -11.86 4.93 -14.93
CA HIS A 3 -13.05 4.07 -14.82
C HIS A 3 -14.16 4.82 -14.06
N PRO A 4 -15.43 4.66 -14.42
CA PRO A 4 -16.55 5.34 -13.73
C PRO A 4 -16.58 5.07 -12.21
N GLY A 5 -15.94 3.99 -11.72
CA GLY A 5 -15.73 3.73 -10.31
C GLY A 5 -14.73 4.67 -9.60
N PHE A 6 -13.90 5.42 -10.30
CA PHE A 6 -12.92 6.32 -9.67
C PHE A 6 -13.61 7.47 -8.91
N VAL A 7 -14.66 8.06 -9.51
CA VAL A 7 -15.41 9.17 -8.90
C VAL A 7 -16.26 8.69 -7.71
N THR A 8 -16.85 7.49 -7.80
CA THR A 8 -17.62 6.93 -6.69
C THR A 8 -16.74 6.64 -5.47
N HIS A 9 -15.52 6.12 -5.66
CA HIS A 9 -14.55 5.92 -4.58
C HIS A 9 -14.05 7.23 -3.94
N LEU A 10 -14.04 8.34 -4.68
CA LEU A 10 -13.72 9.66 -4.12
C LEU A 10 -14.74 10.13 -3.09
N LEU A 11 -16.01 9.79 -3.26
CA LEU A 11 -17.12 10.30 -2.47
C LEU A 11 -17.62 9.32 -1.40
N GLU A 12 -17.29 8.03 -1.46
CA GLU A 12 -17.75 7.03 -0.50
C GLU A 12 -17.29 7.38 0.94
N PRO A 13 -18.20 7.58 1.90
CA PRO A 13 -17.85 7.78 3.29
C PRO A 13 -17.38 6.45 3.91
N THR A 14 -16.09 6.34 4.18
CA THR A 14 -15.56 5.21 4.95
C THR A 14 -15.49 5.56 6.44
N PRO A 15 -15.69 4.59 7.36
CA PRO A 15 -15.60 4.83 8.79
C PRO A 15 -14.27 5.48 9.19
N GLY A 16 -14.33 6.52 10.01
CA GLY A 16 -13.14 7.25 10.47
C GLY A 16 -12.52 8.25 9.47
N ARG A 17 -12.93 8.25 8.19
CA ARG A 17 -12.38 9.14 7.16
C ARG A 17 -12.56 10.61 7.51
N LEU A 18 -13.79 11.01 7.91
CA LEU A 18 -14.08 12.39 8.30
C LEU A 18 -13.27 12.80 9.53
N ALA A 19 -13.23 11.96 10.57
CA ALA A 19 -12.49 12.26 11.79
C ALA A 19 -10.98 12.44 11.53
N PHE A 20 -10.41 11.62 10.64
CA PHE A 20 -9.01 11.78 10.23
C PHE A 20 -8.80 13.06 9.42
N ALA A 21 -9.67 13.38 8.45
CA ALA A 21 -9.58 14.60 7.64
C ALA A 21 -9.72 15.87 8.50
N LEU A 22 -10.67 15.92 9.43
CA LEU A 22 -10.85 17.04 10.36
C LEU A 22 -9.61 17.24 11.27
N ARG A 23 -9.05 16.14 11.81
CA ARG A 23 -7.84 16.21 12.63
C ARG A 23 -6.64 16.71 11.81
N LEU A 24 -6.49 16.23 10.58
CA LEU A 24 -5.43 16.66 9.67
C LEU A 24 -5.55 18.16 9.36
N SER A 25 -6.77 18.63 9.08
CA SER A 25 -7.05 20.05 8.80
C SER A 25 -6.78 20.95 10.00
N LEU A 26 -7.12 20.49 11.21
CA LEU A 26 -6.81 21.21 12.43
C LEU A 26 -5.31 21.35 12.64
N ILE A 27 -4.54 20.27 12.41
CA ILE A 27 -3.09 20.31 12.54
C ILE A 27 -2.49 21.26 11.51
N CYS A 28 -2.98 21.26 10.25
CA CYS A 28 -2.54 22.18 9.21
C CYS A 28 -2.80 23.64 9.63
N ALA A 29 -4.01 23.96 10.06
CA ALA A 29 -4.37 25.31 10.49
C ALA A 29 -3.52 25.80 11.67
N LEU A 30 -3.35 24.96 12.71
CA LEU A 30 -2.52 25.31 13.87
C LEU A 30 -1.03 25.45 13.49
N SER A 31 -0.51 24.59 12.65
CA SER A 31 0.88 24.67 12.17
C SER A 31 1.09 25.96 11.37
N THR A 32 0.17 26.27 10.46
CA THR A 32 0.23 27.51 9.67
C THR A 32 0.09 28.74 10.57
N TYR A 33 -0.80 28.73 11.56
CA TYR A 33 -0.92 29.83 12.53
C TYR A 33 0.42 30.12 13.22
N LEU A 34 1.13 29.10 13.67
CA LEU A 34 2.43 29.29 14.31
C LEU A 34 3.49 29.81 13.33
N VAL A 35 3.50 29.29 12.09
CA VAL A 35 4.43 29.76 11.05
C VAL A 35 4.21 31.23 10.75
N GLU A 36 2.97 31.64 10.54
CA GLU A 36 2.63 33.06 10.27
C GLU A 36 2.90 33.96 11.46
N ARG A 37 2.59 33.49 12.69
CA ARG A 37 2.81 34.26 13.93
C ARG A 37 4.28 34.53 14.23
N TYR A 38 5.16 33.54 13.91
CA TYR A 38 6.60 33.62 14.13
C TYR A 38 7.39 34.00 12.88
N GLN A 39 6.71 34.27 11.78
CA GLN A 39 7.31 34.66 10.48
C GLN A 39 8.40 33.67 10.02
N THR A 40 8.13 32.38 10.20
CA THR A 40 9.07 31.37 9.68
C THR A 40 8.88 31.17 8.18
N PRO A 41 9.96 30.94 7.42
CA PRO A 41 9.86 30.78 5.98
C PRO A 41 9.11 29.50 5.58
N GLU A 42 8.60 29.47 4.36
CA GLU A 42 7.96 28.32 3.72
C GLU A 42 6.70 27.78 4.45
N PRO A 43 5.68 28.63 4.72
CA PRO A 43 4.46 28.17 5.38
C PRO A 43 3.72 27.08 4.63
N ALA A 44 3.72 27.14 3.29
CA ALA A 44 3.08 26.13 2.44
C ALA A 44 3.69 24.75 2.57
N LEU A 45 5.03 24.65 2.62
CA LEU A 45 5.72 23.38 2.80
C LEU A 45 5.52 22.83 4.21
N THR A 46 5.50 23.70 5.22
CA THR A 46 5.22 23.30 6.61
C THR A 46 3.82 22.69 6.75
N ALA A 47 2.80 23.34 6.18
CA ALA A 47 1.43 22.79 6.16
C ALA A 47 1.35 21.47 5.38
N TYR A 48 2.08 21.36 4.27
CA TYR A 48 2.10 20.15 3.45
C TYR A 48 2.72 18.93 4.14
N LEU A 49 3.77 19.13 4.95
CA LEU A 49 4.42 18.05 5.69
C LEU A 49 3.48 17.35 6.65
N VAL A 50 2.45 18.03 7.15
CA VAL A 50 1.41 17.45 8.00
C VAL A 50 0.76 16.25 7.31
N PHE A 51 0.51 16.30 6.00
CA PHE A 51 -0.12 15.22 5.24
C PHE A 51 0.73 13.94 5.18
N PHE A 52 2.05 14.05 5.17
CA PHE A 52 2.94 12.88 5.14
C PHE A 52 3.12 12.24 6.52
N LEU A 53 3.20 13.06 7.54
CA LEU A 53 3.58 12.64 8.88
C LEU A 53 2.40 12.06 9.68
N ASN A 54 1.16 12.43 9.34
CA ASN A 54 -0.01 11.96 10.07
C ASN A 54 -0.58 10.66 9.50
N LYS A 55 -0.97 9.76 10.38
CA LYS A 55 -1.60 8.48 10.08
C LYS A 55 -2.92 8.35 10.86
N PRO A 56 -3.82 7.43 10.47
CA PRO A 56 -5.09 7.24 11.16
C PRO A 56 -4.93 6.98 12.65
N ASP A 57 -3.96 6.16 13.04
CA ASP A 57 -3.71 5.79 14.43
C ASP A 57 -2.66 6.66 15.12
N ARG A 58 -2.82 6.83 16.45
CA ARG A 58 -1.92 7.61 17.29
C ARG A 58 -0.50 7.07 17.31
N GLY A 59 -0.34 5.76 17.52
CA GLY A 59 0.97 5.15 17.71
C GLY A 59 1.87 5.30 16.49
N THR A 60 1.37 5.02 15.29
CA THR A 60 2.14 5.21 14.05
C THR A 60 2.49 6.69 13.84
N SER A 61 1.55 7.61 14.12
CA SER A 61 1.80 9.05 13.98
C SER A 61 2.91 9.52 14.91
N LEU A 62 2.84 9.20 16.20
CA LEU A 62 3.85 9.62 17.18
C LEU A 62 5.25 9.10 16.84
N ILE A 63 5.36 7.82 16.47
CA ILE A 63 6.64 7.21 16.09
C ILE A 63 7.20 7.89 14.82
N LEU A 64 6.34 8.15 13.82
CA LEU A 64 6.78 8.75 12.56
C LEU A 64 7.27 10.19 12.76
N HIS A 65 6.59 11.00 13.58
CA HIS A 65 7.03 12.36 13.87
C HIS A 65 8.36 12.38 14.63
N ALA A 66 8.51 11.57 15.68
CA ALA A 66 9.76 11.48 16.43
C ALA A 66 10.91 11.01 15.53
N ALA A 67 10.69 9.97 14.73
CA ALA A 67 11.68 9.47 13.78
C ALA A 67 12.07 10.52 12.72
N MET A 68 11.11 11.33 12.23
CA MET A 68 11.37 12.35 11.24
C MET A 68 12.18 13.52 11.82
N VAL A 69 11.89 13.97 13.04
CA VAL A 69 12.70 15.01 13.72
C VAL A 69 14.14 14.54 13.94
N ILE A 70 14.33 13.31 14.40
CA ILE A 70 15.66 12.72 14.56
C ILE A 70 16.37 12.63 13.21
N LEU A 71 15.69 12.14 12.19
CA LEU A 71 16.24 12.00 10.84
C LEU A 71 16.72 13.34 10.27
N ILE A 72 15.87 14.38 10.31
CA ILE A 72 16.24 15.69 9.76
C ILE A 72 17.38 16.32 10.56
N THR A 73 17.44 16.11 11.88
CA THR A 73 18.54 16.58 12.73
C THR A 73 19.87 15.96 12.30
N VAL A 74 19.90 14.64 12.12
CA VAL A 74 21.11 13.92 11.69
C VAL A 74 21.52 14.33 10.28
N LEU A 75 20.54 14.50 9.36
CA LEU A 75 20.81 14.92 7.99
C LEU A 75 21.39 16.34 7.93
N ILE A 76 20.82 17.30 8.64
CA ILE A 76 21.31 18.69 8.66
C ILE A 76 22.71 18.74 9.30
N ALA A 77 22.95 18.03 10.39
CA ALA A 77 24.29 17.93 10.98
C ALA A 77 25.31 17.36 9.98
N GLY A 78 24.94 16.33 9.23
CA GLY A 78 25.79 15.75 8.19
C GLY A 78 26.05 16.71 7.00
N ILE A 79 25.04 17.47 6.59
CA ILE A 79 25.15 18.47 5.50
C ILE A 79 26.05 19.61 5.96
N LEU A 80 25.88 20.13 7.19
CA LEU A 80 26.73 21.19 7.74
C LEU A 80 28.18 20.74 7.81
N PHE A 81 28.43 19.48 8.21
CA PHE A 81 29.79 18.93 8.24
C PHE A 81 30.41 18.79 6.83
N ALA A 82 29.59 18.44 5.83
CA ALA A 82 30.04 18.31 4.45
C ALA A 82 30.11 19.63 3.69
N ALA A 83 29.44 20.68 4.18
CA ALA A 83 29.30 21.96 3.50
C ALA A 83 30.64 22.61 3.18
N ASP A 84 31.58 22.62 4.12
CA ASP A 84 32.92 23.20 3.96
C ASP A 84 33.70 22.61 2.78
N VAL A 85 33.43 21.37 2.41
CA VAL A 85 34.11 20.67 1.30
C VAL A 85 33.44 20.94 -0.06
N VAL A 86 32.14 21.26 -0.07
CA VAL A 86 31.28 21.21 -1.27
C VAL A 86 30.86 22.61 -1.77
N ILE A 87 30.91 23.64 -0.89
CA ILE A 87 30.39 24.98 -1.19
C ILE A 87 31.15 25.63 -2.32
N ASP A 88 32.50 25.65 -2.27
CA ASP A 88 33.34 26.48 -3.15
C ASP A 88 33.47 25.96 -4.58
N TYR A 89 33.07 24.70 -4.83
CA TYR A 89 33.29 24.08 -6.14
C TYR A 89 32.00 23.49 -6.74
N PRO A 90 31.40 24.14 -7.75
CA PRO A 90 30.16 23.67 -8.39
C PRO A 90 30.24 22.23 -8.93
N PHE A 91 31.41 21.84 -9.47
CA PHE A 91 31.60 20.46 -9.97
C PHE A 91 31.62 19.41 -8.86
N TRP A 92 32.26 19.70 -7.72
CA TRP A 92 32.22 18.80 -6.55
C TRP A 92 30.82 18.68 -5.98
N ARG A 93 30.05 19.79 -5.98
CA ARG A 93 28.63 19.75 -5.55
C ARG A 93 27.79 18.86 -6.45
N LEU A 94 27.89 19.05 -7.77
CA LEU A 94 27.16 18.20 -8.73
C LEU A 94 27.58 16.72 -8.61
N GLY A 95 28.89 16.45 -8.46
CA GLY A 95 29.43 15.11 -8.24
C GLY A 95 28.91 14.47 -6.94
N SER A 96 28.87 15.25 -5.85
CA SER A 96 28.34 14.80 -4.56
C SER A 96 26.84 14.54 -4.63
N MET A 97 26.06 15.40 -5.29
CA MET A 97 24.64 15.18 -5.54
C MET A 97 24.42 13.88 -6.32
N ALA A 98 25.20 13.64 -7.37
CA ALA A 98 25.11 12.42 -8.18
C ALA A 98 25.44 11.16 -7.38
N ALA A 99 26.57 11.17 -6.67
CA ALA A 99 27.06 10.01 -5.93
C ALA A 99 26.13 9.66 -4.74
N LEU A 100 25.75 10.64 -3.92
CA LEU A 100 24.87 10.44 -2.78
C LEU A 100 23.46 10.01 -3.22
N SER A 101 22.90 10.65 -4.26
CA SER A 101 21.60 10.27 -4.81
C SER A 101 21.63 8.85 -5.33
N CYS A 102 22.63 8.48 -6.14
CA CYS A 102 22.74 7.13 -6.69
C CYS A 102 22.90 6.08 -5.59
N GLY A 103 23.75 6.32 -4.59
CA GLY A 103 23.96 5.43 -3.47
C GLY A 103 22.71 5.24 -2.59
N LEU A 104 22.05 6.34 -2.23
CA LEU A 104 20.82 6.31 -1.41
C LEU A 104 19.64 5.70 -2.18
N LEU A 105 19.50 5.96 -3.47
CA LEU A 105 18.46 5.35 -4.32
C LEU A 105 18.73 3.86 -4.55
N PHE A 106 19.99 3.45 -4.65
CA PHE A 106 20.33 2.03 -4.64
C PHE A 106 19.91 1.37 -3.33
N LEU A 107 20.21 1.97 -2.18
CA LEU A 107 19.74 1.50 -0.88
C LEU A 107 18.21 1.49 -0.80
N ALA A 108 17.53 2.47 -1.38
CA ALA A 108 16.08 2.52 -1.46
C ALA A 108 15.49 1.35 -2.26
N SER A 109 16.19 0.87 -3.27
CA SER A 109 15.73 -0.26 -4.09
C SER A 109 16.16 -1.62 -3.54
N ALA A 110 17.39 -1.75 -3.05
CA ALA A 110 18.07 -3.00 -2.71
C ALA A 110 18.01 -3.35 -1.20
N SER A 111 17.48 -2.48 -0.34
CA SER A 111 17.46 -2.72 1.11
C SER A 111 16.07 -2.55 1.73
N ARG A 112 15.97 -2.86 3.03
CA ARG A 112 14.74 -2.66 3.82
C ARG A 112 14.47 -1.21 4.19
N LEU A 113 15.38 -0.30 3.92
CA LEU A 113 15.20 1.14 4.08
C LEU A 113 14.38 1.78 2.94
N ARG A 114 13.72 0.98 2.12
CA ARG A 114 13.04 1.37 0.88
C ARG A 114 12.30 2.71 0.93
N PRO A 115 11.37 2.98 1.87
CA PRO A 115 10.66 4.25 1.87
C PRO A 115 11.50 5.42 2.39
N ILE A 116 12.42 5.15 3.32
CA ILE A 116 13.20 6.19 4.02
C ILE A 116 14.37 6.66 3.16
N ALA A 117 15.09 5.75 2.52
CA ALA A 117 16.29 6.08 1.76
C ALA A 117 16.01 6.96 0.53
N ALA A 118 14.87 6.79 -0.15
CA ALA A 118 14.48 7.65 -1.25
C ALA A 118 14.15 9.08 -0.77
N THR A 119 13.51 9.21 0.40
CA THR A 119 13.24 10.51 1.01
C THR A 119 14.53 11.19 1.44
N ILE A 120 15.48 10.45 2.01
CA ILE A 120 16.81 10.97 2.36
C ILE A 120 17.55 11.46 1.10
N ALA A 121 17.51 10.69 0.00
CA ALA A 121 18.12 11.08 -1.26
C ALA A 121 17.59 12.43 -1.76
N LEU A 122 16.27 12.62 -1.72
CA LEU A 122 15.62 13.87 -2.07
C LEU A 122 16.09 15.02 -1.17
N ILE A 123 16.05 14.84 0.16
CA ILE A 123 16.40 15.90 1.11
C ILE A 123 17.86 16.31 0.97
N VAL A 124 18.78 15.34 0.88
CA VAL A 124 20.21 15.62 0.72
C VAL A 124 20.49 16.32 -0.59
N ALA A 125 19.91 15.87 -1.70
CA ALA A 125 20.12 16.46 -3.00
C ALA A 125 19.55 17.90 -3.07
N TYR A 126 18.36 18.13 -2.49
CA TYR A 126 17.75 19.46 -2.42
C TYR A 126 18.52 20.42 -1.48
N ALA A 127 19.02 19.92 -0.37
CA ALA A 127 19.85 20.72 0.53
C ALA A 127 21.17 21.14 -0.12
N LEU A 128 21.82 20.28 -0.91
CA LEU A 128 23.02 20.63 -1.68
C LEU A 128 22.73 21.65 -2.79
N ASP A 129 21.53 21.65 -3.35
CA ASP A 129 21.06 22.68 -4.28
C ASP A 129 20.95 24.05 -3.58
N LEU A 130 20.25 24.09 -2.42
CA LEU A 130 20.12 25.30 -1.61
C LEU A 130 21.46 25.89 -1.15
N VAL A 131 22.38 25.03 -0.72
CA VAL A 131 23.74 25.42 -0.31
C VAL A 131 24.45 26.13 -1.47
N GLY A 132 24.23 25.67 -2.69
CA GLY A 132 24.88 26.27 -3.86
C GLY A 132 24.29 27.59 -4.37
N SER A 133 23.06 27.90 -3.99
CA SER A 133 22.39 29.15 -4.36
C SER A 133 22.62 30.30 -3.34
N ALA A 134 23.19 29.99 -2.18
CA ALA A 134 23.34 30.95 -1.10
C ALA A 134 24.61 31.81 -1.26
N PRO A 135 24.52 33.16 -1.08
CA PRO A 135 25.64 34.08 -1.30
C PRO A 135 26.69 34.07 -0.16
N ALA A 136 26.39 33.51 1.00
CA ALA A 136 27.29 33.46 2.16
C ALA A 136 26.99 32.26 3.05
N GLY A 137 28.00 31.71 3.74
CA GLY A 137 27.89 30.56 4.63
C GLY A 137 26.90 30.75 5.78
N GLU A 138 26.75 31.97 6.30
CA GLU A 138 25.75 32.27 7.33
C GLU A 138 24.32 32.06 6.83
N VAL A 139 24.05 32.45 5.57
CA VAL A 139 22.72 32.24 4.94
C VAL A 139 22.41 30.77 4.79
N VAL A 140 23.42 29.93 4.46
CA VAL A 140 23.29 28.47 4.40
C VAL A 140 22.90 27.90 5.74
N VAL A 141 23.65 28.27 6.80
CA VAL A 141 23.37 27.75 8.17
C VAL A 141 21.97 28.15 8.63
N ARG A 142 21.59 29.40 8.44
CA ARG A 142 20.23 29.88 8.77
C ARG A 142 19.16 29.13 7.95
N GLY A 143 19.38 28.97 6.64
CA GLY A 143 18.45 28.21 5.77
C GLY A 143 18.27 26.78 6.20
N LEU A 144 19.34 26.07 6.57
CA LEU A 144 19.27 24.70 7.09
C LEU A 144 18.57 24.61 8.45
N LEU A 145 18.78 25.60 9.35
CA LEU A 145 18.05 25.66 10.63
C LEU A 145 16.56 25.94 10.41
N TYR A 146 16.20 26.79 9.46
CA TYR A 146 14.80 26.98 9.07
C TYR A 146 14.19 25.72 8.43
N ALA A 147 14.95 24.99 7.62
CA ALA A 147 14.51 23.71 7.08
C ALA A 147 14.26 22.67 8.20
N TRP A 148 15.06 22.69 9.27
CA TRP A 148 14.80 21.89 10.46
C TRP A 148 13.50 22.33 11.15
N LEU A 149 13.30 23.64 11.34
CA LEU A 149 12.11 24.18 11.98
C LEU A 149 10.83 23.88 11.18
N MET A 150 10.92 23.93 9.84
CA MET A 150 9.83 23.58 8.92
C MET A 150 9.31 22.13 9.13
N VAL A 151 10.17 21.21 9.61
CA VAL A 151 9.78 19.85 9.96
C VAL A 151 9.40 19.72 11.43
N ALA A 152 10.17 20.33 12.32
CA ALA A 152 10.01 20.19 13.76
C ALA A 152 8.72 20.85 14.28
N LEU A 153 8.33 21.99 13.72
CA LEU A 153 7.13 22.73 14.15
C LEU A 153 5.85 21.93 13.86
N PRO A 154 5.54 21.48 12.62
CA PRO A 154 4.35 20.68 12.37
C PRO A 154 4.42 19.30 13.07
N ALA A 155 5.62 18.75 13.28
CA ALA A 155 5.78 17.53 14.07
C ALA A 155 5.37 17.75 15.54
N GLY A 156 5.77 18.84 16.16
CA GLY A 156 5.40 19.21 17.52
C GLY A 156 3.88 19.41 17.67
N VAL A 157 3.26 20.19 16.77
CA VAL A 157 1.82 20.39 16.73
C VAL A 157 1.09 19.05 16.53
N SER A 158 1.56 18.25 15.59
CA SER A 158 0.99 16.93 15.31
C SER A 158 1.10 15.98 16.51
N LEU A 159 2.23 15.98 17.22
CA LEU A 159 2.42 15.19 18.44
C LEU A 159 1.38 15.55 19.48
N MET A 160 1.18 16.85 19.72
CA MET A 160 0.23 17.35 20.71
C MET A 160 -1.23 16.98 20.32
N VAL A 161 -1.64 17.30 19.10
CA VAL A 161 -3.01 17.05 18.61
C VAL A 161 -3.30 15.54 18.52
N ASN A 162 -2.35 14.73 18.03
CA ASN A 162 -2.54 13.28 17.95
C ASN A 162 -2.55 12.61 19.32
N ALA A 163 -1.82 13.11 20.30
CA ALA A 163 -1.87 12.58 21.67
C ALA A 163 -3.27 12.70 22.26
N ILE A 164 -4.00 13.77 21.92
CA ILE A 164 -5.33 14.08 22.46
C ILE A 164 -6.45 13.47 21.58
N LEU A 165 -6.41 13.70 20.27
CA LEU A 165 -7.55 13.42 19.37
C LEU A 165 -7.40 12.13 18.54
N ALA A 166 -6.18 11.58 18.39
CA ALA A 166 -6.02 10.39 17.59
C ALA A 166 -6.46 9.12 18.33
N PRO A 167 -7.16 8.19 17.66
CA PRO A 167 -7.56 6.94 18.28
C PRO A 167 -6.32 6.10 18.63
N SER A 168 -6.40 5.42 19.79
CA SER A 168 -5.35 4.47 20.16
C SER A 168 -5.29 3.29 19.18
N PRO A 169 -4.12 2.68 18.95
CA PRO A 169 -4.00 1.50 18.11
C PRO A 169 -4.94 0.36 18.54
N LEU A 170 -5.15 0.18 19.83
CA LEU A 170 -6.08 -0.81 20.36
C LEU A 170 -7.53 -0.54 19.92
N ARG A 171 -7.96 0.74 19.98
CA ARG A 171 -9.28 1.16 19.50
C ARG A 171 -9.43 0.93 17.98
N CYS A 172 -8.40 1.21 17.20
CA CYS A 172 -8.40 0.93 15.76
C CYS A 172 -8.58 -0.57 15.48
N ALA A 173 -7.88 -1.43 16.21
CA ALA A 173 -8.02 -2.88 16.08
C ALA A 173 -9.43 -3.36 16.43
N ARG A 174 -10.02 -2.86 17.54
CA ARG A 174 -11.41 -3.18 17.93
C ARG A 174 -12.41 -2.76 16.86
N LEU A 175 -12.30 -1.52 16.34
CA LEU A 175 -13.19 -1.01 15.31
C LEU A 175 -13.12 -1.83 14.04
N ALA A 176 -11.92 -2.16 13.56
CA ALA A 176 -11.76 -2.95 12.33
C ALA A 176 -12.35 -4.37 12.45
N ILE A 177 -12.22 -5.02 13.62
CA ILE A 177 -12.85 -6.34 13.85
C ILE A 177 -14.37 -6.20 13.89
N ALA A 178 -14.89 -5.18 14.60
CA ALA A 178 -16.33 -4.94 14.70
C ALA A 178 -16.96 -4.61 13.35
N GLU A 179 -16.33 -3.77 12.53
CA GLU A 179 -16.76 -3.44 11.17
C GLU A 179 -16.80 -4.68 10.27
N ARG A 180 -15.82 -5.57 10.41
CA ARG A 180 -15.80 -6.84 9.67
C ARG A 180 -16.96 -7.75 10.08
N LEU A 181 -17.30 -7.84 11.36
CA LEU A 181 -18.45 -8.61 11.84
C LEU A 181 -19.77 -8.01 11.33
N GLU A 182 -19.90 -6.70 11.28
CA GLU A 182 -21.07 -6.03 10.70
C GLU A 182 -21.19 -6.27 9.19
N LEU A 183 -20.07 -6.25 8.46
CA LEU A 183 -20.03 -6.58 7.04
C LEU A 183 -20.51 -8.02 6.79
N ILE A 184 -20.09 -8.96 7.64
CA ILE A 184 -20.58 -10.35 7.58
C ILE A 184 -22.09 -10.40 7.81
N ALA A 185 -22.58 -9.73 8.85
CA ALA A 185 -24.01 -9.67 9.17
C ALA A 185 -24.83 -9.09 8.02
N HIS A 186 -24.38 -7.97 7.45
CA HIS A 186 -25.02 -7.34 6.27
C HIS A 186 -25.00 -8.23 5.02
N SER A 187 -23.89 -8.94 4.80
CA SER A 187 -23.76 -9.86 3.65
C SER A 187 -24.71 -11.04 3.73
N LEU A 188 -25.07 -11.47 4.94
CA LEU A 188 -26.04 -12.54 5.20
C LEU A 188 -27.48 -12.05 5.05
N GLU A 189 -27.80 -10.81 5.44
CA GLU A 189 -29.14 -10.23 5.34
C GLU A 189 -29.51 -9.86 3.90
N SER A 190 -28.56 -9.31 3.16
CA SER A 190 -28.78 -8.73 1.84
C SER A 190 -27.71 -9.18 0.86
N PRO A 191 -27.73 -10.44 0.41
CA PRO A 191 -26.76 -10.92 -0.56
C PRO A 191 -26.96 -10.20 -1.91
N GLY A 192 -25.96 -9.43 -2.32
CA GLY A 192 -25.97 -8.67 -3.57
C GLY A 192 -24.55 -8.39 -4.07
N SER A 193 -24.43 -7.95 -5.33
CA SER A 193 -23.13 -7.70 -5.98
C SER A 193 -22.28 -6.65 -5.25
N LYS A 194 -22.92 -5.62 -4.68
CA LYS A 194 -22.22 -4.59 -3.90
C LYS A 194 -21.59 -5.19 -2.64
N MET A 195 -22.35 -6.00 -1.89
CA MET A 195 -21.85 -6.67 -0.69
C MET A 195 -20.77 -7.69 -1.01
N ALA A 196 -20.85 -8.37 -2.15
CA ALA A 196 -19.79 -9.26 -2.61
C ALA A 196 -18.47 -8.52 -2.84
N ALA A 197 -18.51 -7.36 -3.49
CA ALA A 197 -17.31 -6.53 -3.71
C ALA A 197 -16.72 -5.96 -2.41
N GLU A 198 -17.55 -5.53 -1.45
CA GLU A 198 -17.10 -5.05 -0.15
C GLU A 198 -16.46 -6.19 0.67
N ARG A 199 -17.05 -7.38 0.63
CA ARG A 199 -16.51 -8.59 1.27
C ARG A 199 -15.16 -8.98 0.69
N GLU A 200 -15.03 -8.95 -0.64
CA GLU A 200 -13.80 -9.26 -1.34
C GLU A 200 -12.68 -8.26 -0.95
N ARG A 201 -12.98 -6.97 -0.90
CA ARG A 201 -12.04 -5.95 -0.40
C ARG A 201 -11.58 -6.25 1.02
N ALA A 202 -12.51 -6.56 1.94
CA ALA A 202 -12.18 -6.87 3.32
C ALA A 202 -11.35 -8.16 3.48
N LEU A 203 -11.54 -9.15 2.60
CA LEU A 203 -10.67 -10.34 2.50
C LEU A 203 -9.27 -9.96 2.00
N CYS A 204 -9.17 -9.12 0.97
CA CYS A 204 -7.91 -8.63 0.43
C CYS A 204 -7.11 -7.77 1.44
N GLU A 205 -7.77 -6.98 2.28
CA GLU A 205 -7.12 -6.23 3.37
C GLU A 205 -6.50 -7.17 4.43
N GLY A 206 -7.05 -8.35 4.60
CA GLY A 206 -6.54 -9.37 5.51
C GLY A 206 -6.44 -8.91 6.97
N ASN A 207 -5.43 -9.43 7.69
CA ASN A 207 -5.21 -9.11 9.11
C ASN A 207 -3.98 -8.24 9.38
N GLN A 208 -3.27 -7.77 8.34
CA GLN A 208 -1.98 -7.09 8.52
C GLN A 208 -2.10 -5.77 9.29
N ALA A 209 -3.13 -4.97 9.00
CA ALA A 209 -3.38 -3.71 9.69
C ALA A 209 -3.70 -3.94 11.18
N ILE A 210 -4.59 -4.90 11.47
CA ILE A 210 -4.97 -5.26 12.86
C ILE A 210 -3.76 -5.78 13.62
N ALA A 211 -2.95 -6.66 13.03
CA ALA A 211 -1.73 -7.17 13.65
C ALA A 211 -0.72 -6.06 13.96
N LYS A 212 -0.56 -5.09 13.05
CA LYS A 212 0.27 -3.89 13.25
C LYS A 212 -0.24 -3.07 14.43
N TRP A 213 -1.53 -2.77 14.49
CA TRP A 213 -2.13 -1.99 15.59
C TRP A 213 -2.01 -2.72 16.93
N LEU A 214 -2.20 -4.03 16.99
CA LEU A 214 -2.01 -4.81 18.22
C LEU A 214 -0.54 -4.83 18.68
N LYS A 215 0.42 -4.82 17.73
CA LYS A 215 1.84 -4.66 18.05
C LYS A 215 2.14 -3.28 18.61
N LEU A 216 1.59 -2.23 18.02
CA LEU A 216 1.73 -0.85 18.51
C LEU A 216 1.07 -0.66 19.87
N ALA A 217 -0.11 -1.25 20.10
CA ALA A 217 -0.78 -1.25 21.40
C ALA A 217 0.07 -1.93 22.49
N HIS A 218 0.84 -2.96 22.13
CA HIS A 218 1.81 -3.57 23.05
C HIS A 218 2.94 -2.60 23.40
N LEU A 219 3.48 -1.87 22.42
CA LEU A 219 4.54 -0.86 22.65
C LEU A 219 4.04 0.32 23.49
N GLU A 220 2.81 0.80 23.26
CA GLU A 220 2.17 1.85 24.04
C GLU A 220 1.73 1.37 25.44
N ARG A 221 1.83 0.08 25.75
CA ARG A 221 1.28 -0.55 26.96
C ARG A 221 -0.22 -0.27 27.14
N SER A 222 -0.96 -0.07 26.04
CA SER A 222 -2.40 0.17 26.08
C SER A 222 -3.17 -1.15 26.16
N GLY A 223 -4.18 -1.20 27.06
CA GLY A 223 -5.01 -2.39 27.31
C GLY A 223 -4.32 -3.54 28.05
N ASP A 224 -5.10 -4.53 28.44
CA ASP A 224 -4.61 -5.76 29.10
C ASP A 224 -3.89 -6.66 28.09
N PRO A 225 -2.79 -7.34 28.45
CA PRO A 225 -2.18 -8.40 27.66
C PRO A 225 -3.15 -9.51 27.23
N VAL A 226 -4.11 -9.87 28.10
CA VAL A 226 -5.14 -10.86 27.82
C VAL A 226 -6.07 -10.37 26.71
N GLU A 227 -6.53 -9.12 26.81
CA GLU A 227 -7.39 -8.50 25.80
C GLU A 227 -6.70 -8.45 24.41
N ARG A 228 -5.44 -8.03 24.35
CA ARG A 228 -4.70 -8.00 23.11
C ARG A 228 -4.55 -9.38 22.44
N ARG A 229 -4.44 -10.45 23.25
CA ARG A 229 -4.45 -11.81 22.74
C ARG A 229 -5.82 -12.19 22.20
N ARG A 230 -6.90 -11.94 22.95
CA ARG A 230 -8.28 -12.21 22.51
C ARG A 230 -8.60 -11.48 21.20
N LEU A 231 -8.24 -10.22 21.06
CA LEU A 231 -8.43 -9.46 19.83
C LEU A 231 -7.62 -10.02 18.64
N ARG A 232 -6.44 -10.59 18.89
CA ARG A 232 -5.66 -11.25 17.84
C ARG A 232 -6.37 -12.49 17.32
N GLU A 233 -6.92 -13.31 18.22
CA GLU A 233 -7.69 -14.51 17.84
C GLU A 233 -9.01 -14.09 17.17
N ALA A 234 -9.73 -13.14 17.72
CA ALA A 234 -10.94 -12.59 17.11
C ALA A 234 -10.72 -12.04 15.70
N ALA A 235 -9.55 -11.45 15.43
CA ALA A 235 -9.17 -11.02 14.07
C ALA A 235 -9.03 -12.21 13.11
N GLY A 236 -8.41 -13.31 13.55
CA GLY A 236 -8.34 -14.56 12.78
C GLY A 236 -9.70 -15.16 12.54
N SER A 237 -10.50 -15.30 13.60
CA SER A 237 -11.86 -15.85 13.55
C SER A 237 -12.78 -15.01 12.66
N SER A 238 -12.74 -13.67 12.77
CA SER A 238 -13.55 -12.78 11.91
C SER A 238 -13.16 -12.87 10.44
N PHE A 239 -11.86 -13.07 10.13
CA PHE A 239 -11.41 -13.31 8.77
C PHE A 239 -11.93 -14.63 8.21
N ALA A 240 -11.83 -15.70 8.99
CA ALA A 240 -12.37 -17.01 8.61
C ALA A 240 -13.89 -16.98 8.41
N LEU A 241 -14.64 -16.31 9.29
CA LEU A 241 -16.08 -16.11 9.15
C LEU A 241 -16.41 -15.34 7.86
N LEU A 242 -15.66 -14.28 7.53
CA LEU A 242 -15.85 -13.51 6.30
C LEU A 242 -15.66 -14.38 5.05
N ALA A 243 -14.61 -15.20 5.02
CA ALA A 243 -14.34 -16.12 3.92
C ALA A 243 -15.41 -17.22 3.81
N LEU A 244 -15.97 -17.67 4.93
CA LEU A 244 -17.04 -18.68 4.96
C LEU A 244 -18.37 -18.12 4.44
N THR A 245 -18.61 -16.83 4.65
CA THR A 245 -19.86 -16.16 4.26
C THR A 245 -20.13 -16.25 2.76
N GLU A 246 -19.09 -16.29 1.94
CA GLU A 246 -19.21 -16.47 0.49
C GLU A 246 -19.90 -17.78 0.11
N ARG A 247 -19.66 -18.83 0.88
CA ARG A 247 -20.29 -20.15 0.69
C ARG A 247 -21.65 -20.29 1.34
N LEU A 248 -21.85 -19.59 2.44
CA LEU A 248 -23.11 -19.63 3.18
C LEU A 248 -24.20 -18.81 2.49
N ALA A 249 -23.85 -17.68 1.88
CA ALA A 249 -24.83 -16.78 1.25
C ALA A 249 -25.73 -17.48 0.22
N PRO A 250 -25.24 -18.29 -0.73
CA PRO A 250 -26.10 -19.03 -1.67
C PRO A 250 -26.81 -20.23 -1.03
N ALA A 251 -26.32 -20.76 0.09
CA ALA A 251 -26.85 -21.92 0.76
C ALA A 251 -27.95 -21.61 1.79
N ILE A 252 -28.10 -20.33 2.15
CA ILE A 252 -29.16 -19.87 3.05
C ILE A 252 -30.46 -19.78 2.28
N THR A 253 -31.29 -20.78 2.43
CA THR A 253 -32.65 -20.85 1.86
C THR A 253 -33.68 -20.28 2.84
N ARG A 254 -34.92 -20.04 2.36
CA ARG A 254 -36.03 -19.61 3.23
C ARG A 254 -36.28 -20.54 4.44
N GLN A 255 -35.92 -21.82 4.36
CA GLN A 255 -36.05 -22.79 5.45
C GLN A 255 -35.09 -22.51 6.61
N ASN A 256 -33.94 -21.89 6.36
CA ASN A 256 -32.91 -21.58 7.36
C ASN A 256 -32.93 -20.09 7.81
N ALA A 257 -33.99 -19.37 7.46
CA ALA A 257 -34.13 -17.95 7.85
C ALA A 257 -34.00 -17.70 9.37
N PRO A 258 -34.56 -18.53 10.27
CA PRO A 258 -34.38 -18.32 11.72
C PRO A 258 -32.93 -18.41 12.19
N LEU A 259 -32.17 -19.35 11.62
CA LEU A 259 -30.75 -19.53 11.94
C LEU A 259 -29.91 -18.33 11.45
N CYS A 260 -30.25 -17.81 10.27
CA CYS A 260 -29.60 -16.63 9.72
C CYS A 260 -29.85 -15.39 10.59
N VAL A 261 -31.10 -15.18 11.04
CA VAL A 261 -31.47 -14.06 11.94
C VAL A 261 -30.70 -14.15 13.25
N GLU A 262 -30.60 -15.35 13.84
CA GLU A 262 -29.86 -15.54 15.09
C GLU A 262 -28.37 -15.34 14.91
N LEU A 263 -27.78 -15.80 13.81
CA LEU A 263 -26.38 -15.57 13.48
C LEU A 263 -26.09 -14.07 13.32
N VAL A 264 -26.92 -13.36 12.57
CA VAL A 264 -26.79 -11.91 12.39
C VAL A 264 -26.88 -11.17 13.72
N ARG A 265 -27.81 -11.57 14.59
CA ARG A 265 -27.94 -11.01 15.94
C ARG A 265 -26.66 -11.20 16.75
N LEU A 266 -26.15 -12.43 16.80
CA LEU A 266 -24.91 -12.76 17.52
C LEU A 266 -23.70 -11.95 17.02
N LEU A 267 -23.54 -11.82 15.69
CA LEU A 267 -22.46 -11.06 15.09
C LEU A 267 -22.53 -9.57 15.44
N ARG A 268 -23.72 -8.97 15.43
CA ARG A 268 -23.93 -7.57 15.83
C ARG A 268 -23.69 -7.34 17.32
N GLU A 269 -24.18 -8.24 18.17
CA GLU A 269 -23.92 -8.17 19.62
C GLU A 269 -22.40 -8.25 19.91
N ALA A 270 -21.69 -9.16 19.23
CA ALA A 270 -20.23 -9.27 19.32
C ALA A 270 -19.54 -7.99 18.83
N ALA A 271 -19.98 -7.42 17.71
CA ALA A 271 -19.43 -6.16 17.20
C ALA A 271 -19.58 -5.01 18.21
N VAL A 272 -20.76 -4.88 18.83
CA VAL A 272 -21.02 -3.87 19.86
C VAL A 272 -20.17 -4.11 21.11
N ALA A 273 -20.06 -5.36 21.58
CA ALA A 273 -19.23 -5.71 22.73
C ALA A 273 -17.75 -5.37 22.48
N ILE A 274 -17.20 -5.73 21.33
CA ILE A 274 -15.80 -5.42 20.96
C ILE A 274 -15.56 -3.92 20.88
N ARG A 275 -16.50 -3.13 20.35
CA ARG A 275 -16.40 -1.65 20.36
C ARG A 275 -16.31 -1.08 21.76
N ARG A 276 -17.04 -1.66 22.72
CA ARG A 276 -17.02 -1.23 24.14
C ARG A 276 -15.77 -1.68 24.89
N GLY A 277 -15.04 -2.65 24.36
CA GLY A 277 -13.83 -3.20 24.96
C GLY A 277 -13.95 -4.61 25.50
N ASP A 278 -15.13 -5.21 25.39
CA ASP A 278 -15.39 -6.58 25.80
C ASP A 278 -15.28 -7.52 24.62
N CYS A 279 -14.16 -8.20 24.49
CA CYS A 279 -13.99 -9.22 23.46
C CYS A 279 -14.56 -10.56 23.97
N PRO A 280 -15.66 -11.06 23.40
CA PRO A 280 -16.23 -12.35 23.83
C PRO A 280 -15.27 -13.48 23.52
N GLU A 281 -15.15 -14.43 24.43
CA GLU A 281 -14.33 -15.63 24.22
C GLU A 281 -15.05 -16.60 23.26
N THR A 282 -16.33 -16.75 23.43
CA THR A 282 -17.17 -17.70 22.70
C THR A 282 -18.47 -17.05 22.24
N LEU A 283 -18.91 -17.40 21.05
CA LEU A 283 -20.20 -17.05 20.49
C LEU A 283 -20.96 -18.36 20.20
N ARG A 284 -22.01 -18.66 20.96
CA ARG A 284 -22.73 -19.94 20.80
C ARG A 284 -23.90 -19.77 19.85
N LEU A 285 -23.83 -20.43 18.70
CA LEU A 285 -24.94 -20.56 17.76
C LEU A 285 -25.71 -21.82 18.11
N PRO A 286 -27.02 -21.76 18.46
CA PRO A 286 -27.82 -22.94 18.69
C PRO A 286 -28.07 -23.66 17.37
N LEU A 287 -27.44 -24.82 17.19
CA LEU A 287 -27.62 -25.67 16.02
C LEU A 287 -28.47 -26.87 16.41
N ASP A 288 -29.74 -26.87 16.00
CA ASP A 288 -30.63 -28.00 16.17
C ASP A 288 -30.45 -29.02 15.07
N ALA A 289 -30.57 -30.31 15.39
CA ALA A 289 -30.45 -31.41 14.44
C ALA A 289 -31.45 -31.28 13.26
N VAL A 290 -32.63 -30.69 13.51
CA VAL A 290 -33.67 -30.46 12.51
C VAL A 290 -33.24 -29.40 11.49
N SER A 291 -32.65 -28.31 11.96
CA SER A 291 -32.11 -27.23 11.11
C SER A 291 -30.99 -27.74 10.21
N LEU A 292 -30.15 -28.63 10.73
CA LEU A 292 -29.04 -29.25 9.97
C LEU A 292 -29.52 -30.30 8.95
N ALA A 293 -30.63 -30.98 9.20
CA ALA A 293 -31.20 -31.96 8.28
C ALA A 293 -31.86 -31.34 7.04
N ALA A 294 -32.31 -30.09 7.15
CA ALA A 294 -32.97 -29.35 6.07
C ALA A 294 -32.00 -28.69 5.06
N VAL A 295 -30.68 -28.81 5.25
CA VAL A 295 -29.65 -28.13 4.47
C VAL A 295 -28.88 -29.13 3.61
N THR A 296 -28.38 -28.68 2.45
CA THR A 296 -27.48 -29.48 1.61
C THR A 296 -26.24 -29.94 2.40
N PRO A 297 -25.64 -31.08 2.08
CA PRO A 297 -24.46 -31.59 2.81
C PRO A 297 -23.30 -30.58 2.88
N GLU A 298 -23.11 -29.80 1.82
CA GLU A 298 -22.07 -28.76 1.72
C GLU A 298 -22.35 -27.56 2.65
N ALA A 299 -23.62 -27.10 2.68
CA ALA A 299 -24.03 -26.02 3.57
C ALA A 299 -24.01 -26.48 5.04
N ARG A 300 -24.33 -27.75 5.32
CA ARG A 300 -24.22 -28.32 6.65
C ARG A 300 -22.77 -28.34 7.16
N ASP A 301 -21.81 -28.75 6.34
CA ASP A 301 -20.39 -28.72 6.71
C ASP A 301 -19.93 -27.27 6.95
N ALA A 302 -20.35 -26.31 6.13
CA ALA A 302 -20.07 -24.89 6.31
C ALA A 302 -20.66 -24.33 7.62
N LEU A 303 -21.89 -24.69 7.98
CA LEU A 303 -22.54 -24.27 9.22
C LEU A 303 -21.85 -24.86 10.47
N LEU A 304 -21.47 -26.15 10.42
CA LEU A 304 -20.74 -26.77 11.52
C LEU A 304 -19.38 -26.09 11.77
N ARG A 305 -18.69 -25.71 10.71
CA ARG A 305 -17.42 -24.98 10.81
C ARG A 305 -17.61 -23.58 11.33
N LEU A 306 -18.65 -22.89 10.87
CA LEU A 306 -19.00 -21.57 11.38
C LEU A 306 -19.24 -21.64 12.88
N ALA A 307 -20.01 -22.63 13.36
CA ALA A 307 -20.24 -22.84 14.78
C ALA A 307 -18.93 -23.13 15.54
N GLY A 308 -18.03 -23.93 14.97
CA GLY A 308 -16.70 -24.17 15.54
C GLY A 308 -15.87 -22.89 15.67
N ILE A 309 -15.83 -22.06 14.62
CA ILE A 309 -15.10 -20.76 14.66
C ILE A 309 -15.74 -19.81 15.69
N LEU A 310 -17.08 -19.79 15.79
CA LEU A 310 -17.78 -18.97 16.78
C LEU A 310 -17.52 -19.47 18.21
N SER A 311 -17.47 -20.78 18.44
CA SER A 311 -17.19 -21.36 19.76
C SER A 311 -15.79 -20.99 20.27
N ASP A 312 -14.83 -20.80 19.37
CA ASP A 312 -13.44 -20.50 19.67
C ASP A 312 -13.07 -19.03 19.40
N PHE A 313 -14.04 -18.15 19.21
CA PHE A 313 -13.89 -16.81 18.62
C PHE A 313 -12.77 -15.96 19.23
N GLY A 314 -12.70 -15.85 20.55
CA GLY A 314 -11.71 -15.06 21.27
C GLY A 314 -10.84 -15.88 22.24
N ILE A 315 -10.87 -17.21 22.12
CA ILE A 315 -10.08 -18.08 22.99
C ILE A 315 -8.61 -17.96 22.63
N ALA A 316 -7.82 -17.39 23.53
CA ALA A 316 -6.38 -17.30 23.35
C ALA A 316 -5.71 -18.66 23.67
N PRO A 317 -4.87 -19.22 22.78
CA PRO A 317 -4.13 -20.42 23.06
C PRO A 317 -3.15 -20.21 24.22
N PRO A 318 -2.77 -21.28 24.93
CA PRO A 318 -1.67 -21.21 25.86
C PRO A 318 -0.42 -20.69 25.13
N VAL A 319 0.43 -19.95 25.85
CA VAL A 319 1.61 -19.27 25.30
C VAL A 319 2.56 -20.32 24.72
N VAL A 320 2.48 -20.55 23.43
CA VAL A 320 3.57 -21.18 22.69
C VAL A 320 4.50 -20.04 22.31
N THR A 321 5.73 -20.06 22.84
CA THR A 321 6.76 -19.07 22.47
C THR A 321 6.98 -19.19 20.95
N PRO A 322 6.65 -18.17 20.16
CA PRO A 322 6.84 -18.27 18.72
C PRO A 322 8.33 -18.47 18.46
N ALA A 323 8.66 -19.44 17.60
CA ALA A 323 10.01 -19.59 17.09
C ALA A 323 10.48 -18.22 16.59
N GLN A 324 11.63 -17.74 17.07
CA GLN A 324 12.15 -16.44 16.68
C GLN A 324 12.23 -16.39 15.15
N PRO A 325 11.59 -15.40 14.52
CA PRO A 325 11.69 -15.28 13.08
C PRO A 325 13.14 -15.14 12.69
N ALA A 326 13.60 -15.96 11.75
CA ALA A 326 14.97 -15.90 11.24
C ALA A 326 15.35 -14.44 10.97
N ARG A 327 16.49 -13.99 11.49
CA ARG A 327 16.98 -12.62 11.30
C ARG A 327 17.16 -12.38 9.80
N LYS A 328 16.19 -11.71 9.22
CA LYS A 328 16.25 -11.32 7.81
C LYS A 328 17.34 -10.26 7.64
N GLY A 329 18.31 -10.46 6.76
CA GLY A 329 19.41 -9.53 6.48
C GLY A 329 18.95 -8.10 6.14
N PHE A 330 19.86 -7.15 6.18
CA PHE A 330 19.60 -5.73 5.85
C PHE A 330 19.29 -5.56 4.36
N PHE A 331 20.08 -6.19 3.50
CA PHE A 331 19.85 -6.19 2.05
C PHE A 331 18.85 -7.28 1.64
N LEU A 332 18.18 -7.04 0.51
CA LEU A 332 17.38 -8.07 -0.17
C LEU A 332 18.29 -9.19 -0.69
N PRO A 333 17.80 -10.43 -0.81
CA PRO A 333 18.64 -11.54 -1.29
C PRO A 333 19.23 -11.32 -2.69
N ASP A 334 18.56 -10.53 -3.53
CA ASP A 334 18.93 -10.20 -4.91
C ASP A 334 19.61 -8.82 -5.06
N ALA A 335 19.94 -8.14 -3.95
CA ALA A 335 20.41 -6.76 -3.94
C ALA A 335 21.57 -6.48 -4.91
N PHE A 336 22.52 -7.40 -5.04
CA PHE A 336 23.73 -7.23 -5.87
C PHE A 336 23.68 -8.02 -7.19
N THR A 337 22.75 -8.95 -7.32
CA THR A 337 22.60 -9.80 -8.50
C THR A 337 21.58 -9.26 -9.50
N ASN A 338 20.55 -8.55 -9.01
CA ASN A 338 19.51 -7.99 -9.86
C ASN A 338 19.91 -6.60 -10.39
N PRO A 339 20.08 -6.42 -11.72
CA PRO A 339 20.48 -5.15 -12.31
C PRO A 339 19.41 -4.06 -12.16
N GLU A 340 18.14 -4.41 -11.91
CA GLU A 340 17.04 -3.47 -11.75
C GLU A 340 17.33 -2.42 -10.66
N HIS A 341 17.99 -2.82 -9.56
CA HIS A 341 18.35 -1.90 -8.46
C HIS A 341 19.33 -0.81 -8.91
N ARG A 342 20.32 -1.16 -9.72
CA ARG A 342 21.29 -0.22 -10.27
C ARG A 342 20.65 0.68 -11.33
N HIS A 343 19.85 0.10 -12.22
CA HIS A 343 19.12 0.85 -13.25
C HIS A 343 18.15 1.86 -12.62
N TYR A 344 17.44 1.49 -11.57
CA TYR A 344 16.56 2.39 -10.85
C TYR A 344 17.32 3.58 -10.26
N ALA A 345 18.41 3.33 -9.54
CA ALA A 345 19.22 4.37 -8.92
C ALA A 345 19.79 5.32 -9.98
N PHE A 346 20.35 4.79 -11.04
CA PHE A 346 20.95 5.59 -12.10
C PHE A 346 19.91 6.42 -12.87
N LYS A 347 18.78 5.83 -13.28
CA LYS A 347 17.72 6.53 -14.02
C LYS A 347 17.15 7.70 -13.22
N THR A 348 16.84 7.47 -11.95
CA THR A 348 16.26 8.50 -11.09
C THR A 348 17.26 9.64 -10.86
N THR A 349 18.52 9.31 -10.56
CA THR A 349 19.59 10.31 -10.40
C THR A 349 19.79 11.11 -11.68
N ALA A 350 19.90 10.44 -12.82
CA ALA A 350 20.10 11.11 -14.12
C ALA A 350 18.93 12.03 -14.47
N ALA A 351 17.68 11.60 -14.25
CA ALA A 351 16.49 12.43 -14.46
C ALA A 351 16.51 13.69 -13.58
N ALA A 352 16.83 13.52 -12.29
CA ALA A 352 16.91 14.62 -11.35
C ALA A 352 18.01 15.60 -11.72
N LEU A 353 19.23 15.12 -12.00
CA LEU A 353 20.35 15.97 -12.39
C LEU A 353 20.10 16.67 -13.73
N PHE A 354 19.44 16.03 -14.67
CA PHE A 354 19.02 16.68 -15.92
C PHE A 354 18.10 17.87 -15.65
N CYS A 355 17.10 17.69 -14.77
CA CYS A 355 16.24 18.80 -14.34
C CYS A 355 17.04 19.91 -13.63
N TYR A 356 17.95 19.54 -12.73
CA TYR A 356 18.83 20.47 -12.01
C TYR A 356 19.63 21.34 -12.96
N VAL A 357 20.37 20.71 -13.88
CA VAL A 357 21.19 21.41 -14.87
C VAL A 357 20.32 22.31 -15.76
N THR A 358 19.13 21.83 -16.15
CA THR A 358 18.23 22.59 -17.04
C THR A 358 17.76 23.89 -16.38
N TYR A 359 17.21 23.85 -15.15
CA TYR A 359 16.72 25.11 -14.55
C TYR A 359 17.84 26.06 -14.12
N THR A 360 19.01 25.47 -13.78
CA THR A 360 20.20 26.29 -13.48
C THR A 360 20.72 27.00 -14.74
N LEU A 361 20.81 26.32 -15.89
CA LEU A 361 21.23 26.90 -17.16
C LEU A 361 20.25 27.94 -17.71
N LEU A 362 18.95 27.76 -17.45
CA LEU A 362 17.89 28.69 -17.84
C LEU A 362 17.77 29.89 -16.88
N ASP A 363 18.55 29.93 -15.81
CA ASP A 363 18.42 30.88 -14.70
C ASP A 363 16.97 31.06 -14.24
N TRP A 364 16.27 29.89 -14.11
CA TRP A 364 14.85 29.84 -13.73
C TRP A 364 14.62 28.99 -12.48
N PRO A 365 15.02 29.48 -11.30
CA PRO A 365 14.92 28.71 -10.05
C PRO A 365 13.46 28.40 -9.65
N GLY A 366 12.48 29.16 -10.16
CA GLY A 366 11.05 28.91 -9.88
C GLY A 366 10.56 27.52 -10.26
N ILE A 367 11.18 26.86 -11.26
CA ILE A 367 10.78 25.51 -11.72
C ILE A 367 11.54 24.36 -11.04
N HIS A 368 12.29 24.61 -9.93
CA HIS A 368 13.04 23.56 -9.20
C HIS A 368 12.18 22.36 -8.77
N THR A 369 10.86 22.50 -8.75
CA THR A 369 9.94 21.38 -8.53
C THR A 369 10.07 20.24 -9.54
N CYS A 370 10.66 20.47 -10.72
CA CYS A 370 10.96 19.40 -11.69
C CYS A 370 11.98 18.42 -11.12
N PHE A 371 13.01 18.91 -10.44
CA PHE A 371 14.02 18.11 -9.75
C PHE A 371 13.41 17.26 -8.64
N ILE A 372 12.63 17.87 -7.75
CA ILE A 372 11.92 17.18 -6.66
C ILE A 372 10.96 16.12 -7.22
N THR A 373 10.30 16.44 -8.33
CA THR A 373 9.36 15.53 -9.00
C THR A 373 10.02 14.21 -9.37
N CYS A 374 11.22 14.23 -9.92
CA CYS A 374 11.95 13.03 -10.34
C CYS A 374 12.15 12.03 -9.19
N TYR A 375 12.46 12.51 -7.98
CA TYR A 375 12.60 11.60 -6.81
C TYR A 375 11.27 11.05 -6.33
N ILE A 376 10.23 11.89 -6.30
CA ILE A 376 8.93 11.49 -5.73
C ILE A 376 8.19 10.49 -6.61
N VAL A 377 8.22 10.67 -7.95
CA VAL A 377 7.41 9.85 -8.87
C VAL A 377 8.09 8.57 -9.31
N SER A 378 9.42 8.50 -9.18
CA SER A 378 10.21 7.33 -9.57
C SER A 378 9.88 6.13 -8.68
N LEU A 379 9.35 5.07 -9.29
CA LEU A 379 9.01 3.81 -8.63
C LEU A 379 9.70 2.64 -9.33
N GLY A 380 9.54 1.45 -8.75
CA GLY A 380 10.26 0.26 -9.20
C GLY A 380 9.83 -0.25 -10.58
N THR A 381 8.61 0.09 -11.05
CA THR A 381 8.10 -0.32 -12.37
C THR A 381 7.60 0.88 -13.15
N THR A 382 7.52 0.71 -14.48
CA THR A 382 6.99 1.74 -15.36
C THR A 382 5.51 2.01 -15.10
N GLY A 383 4.69 0.98 -14.89
CA GLY A 383 3.26 1.10 -14.60
C GLY A 383 2.99 1.89 -13.31
N GLU A 384 3.69 1.57 -12.21
CA GLU A 384 3.60 2.32 -10.95
C GLU A 384 4.00 3.80 -11.11
N THR A 385 5.05 4.06 -11.90
CA THR A 385 5.53 5.43 -12.17
C THR A 385 4.49 6.20 -12.96
N VAL A 386 3.91 5.64 -14.02
CA VAL A 386 2.88 6.28 -14.86
C VAL A 386 1.62 6.58 -14.06
N GLU A 387 1.14 5.65 -13.22
CA GLU A 387 0.00 5.90 -12.31
C GLU A 387 0.28 7.13 -11.42
N LYS A 388 1.46 7.15 -10.80
CA LYS A 388 1.84 8.22 -9.89
C LYS A 388 2.00 9.58 -10.58
N LEU A 389 2.51 9.59 -11.81
CA LEU A 389 2.58 10.79 -12.66
C LEU A 389 1.18 11.35 -12.95
N GLY A 390 0.22 10.48 -13.31
CA GLY A 390 -1.16 10.86 -13.54
C GLY A 390 -1.84 11.46 -12.30
N LEU A 391 -1.68 10.81 -11.14
CA LEU A 391 -2.22 11.31 -9.87
C LEU A 391 -1.59 12.65 -9.45
N ARG A 392 -0.29 12.83 -9.72
CA ARG A 392 0.41 14.08 -9.45
C ARG A 392 -0.13 15.21 -10.33
N LEU A 393 -0.26 14.96 -11.62
CA LEU A 393 -0.79 15.94 -12.58
C LEU A 393 -2.20 16.36 -12.20
N PHE A 394 -3.09 15.39 -11.99
CA PHE A 394 -4.49 15.65 -11.61
C PHE A 394 -4.57 16.45 -10.29
N GLY A 395 -3.86 15.98 -9.25
CA GLY A 395 -3.88 16.62 -7.94
C GLY A 395 -3.34 18.04 -7.96
N CYS A 396 -2.25 18.29 -8.71
CA CYS A 396 -1.67 19.63 -8.85
C CYS A 396 -2.60 20.58 -9.61
N LEU A 397 -3.22 20.14 -10.71
CA LEU A 397 -4.15 20.98 -11.47
C LEU A 397 -5.39 21.32 -10.64
N ALA A 398 -5.98 20.34 -9.95
CA ALA A 398 -7.11 20.56 -9.06
C ALA A 398 -6.76 21.50 -7.89
N GLY A 399 -5.62 21.29 -7.24
CA GLY A 399 -5.14 22.14 -6.15
C GLY A 399 -4.80 23.56 -6.59
N ALA A 400 -4.14 23.72 -7.75
CA ALA A 400 -3.85 25.02 -8.32
C ALA A 400 -5.12 25.78 -8.70
N ALA A 401 -6.12 25.11 -9.30
CA ALA A 401 -7.40 25.71 -9.61
C ALA A 401 -8.13 26.20 -8.34
N LEU A 402 -8.20 25.36 -7.30
CA LEU A 402 -8.79 25.74 -6.00
C LEU A 402 -8.03 26.87 -5.33
N GLY A 403 -6.71 26.83 -5.35
CA GLY A 403 -5.85 27.84 -4.75
C GLY A 403 -5.94 29.17 -5.48
N THR A 404 -5.92 29.16 -6.81
CA THR A 404 -6.11 30.38 -7.63
C THR A 404 -7.48 30.97 -7.42
N ALA A 405 -8.55 30.14 -7.37
CA ALA A 405 -9.89 30.61 -7.05
C ALA A 405 -9.95 31.29 -5.66
N ALA A 406 -9.32 30.65 -4.66
CA ALA A 406 -9.21 31.25 -3.31
C ALA A 406 -8.44 32.56 -3.33
N MET A 407 -7.36 32.65 -4.09
CA MET A 407 -6.54 33.85 -4.22
C MET A 407 -7.29 35.01 -4.87
N LEU A 408 -8.12 34.74 -5.91
CA LEU A 408 -8.85 35.78 -6.64
C LEU A 408 -10.08 36.27 -5.87
N TRP A 409 -10.79 35.38 -5.18
CA TRP A 409 -12.11 35.71 -4.61
C TRP A 409 -12.18 35.74 -3.10
N LEU A 410 -11.34 34.96 -2.40
CA LEU A 410 -11.40 34.84 -0.94
C LEU A 410 -10.32 35.68 -0.25
N ILE A 411 -9.07 35.58 -0.68
CA ILE A 411 -7.95 36.29 -0.02
C ILE A 411 -8.13 37.81 0.02
N PRO A 412 -8.67 38.51 -1.01
CA PRO A 412 -8.92 39.94 -0.95
C PRO A 412 -9.86 40.38 0.16
N GLU A 413 -10.78 39.51 0.57
CA GLU A 413 -11.78 39.77 1.63
C GLU A 413 -11.26 39.40 3.04
N LEU A 414 -10.09 38.73 3.13
CA LEU A 414 -9.54 38.30 4.41
C LEU A 414 -8.81 39.46 5.10
N THR A 415 -9.31 39.85 6.27
CA THR A 415 -8.73 40.94 7.06
C THR A 415 -8.05 40.45 8.35
N SER A 416 -8.14 39.17 8.65
CA SER A 416 -7.59 38.60 9.88
C SER A 416 -6.89 37.26 9.67
N ILE A 417 -5.98 36.93 10.59
CA ILE A 417 -5.24 35.66 10.55
C ILE A 417 -6.19 34.46 10.80
N GLU A 418 -7.26 34.66 11.59
CA GLU A 418 -8.25 33.61 11.85
C GLU A 418 -9.01 33.25 10.58
N ALA A 419 -9.32 34.24 9.73
CA ALA A 419 -9.98 34.00 8.44
C ALA A 419 -9.05 33.24 7.49
N LEU A 420 -7.75 33.54 7.46
CA LEU A 420 -6.76 32.76 6.73
C LEU A 420 -6.67 31.33 7.26
N MET A 421 -6.69 31.14 8.57
CA MET A 421 -6.68 29.80 9.17
C MET A 421 -7.94 29.00 8.82
N ALA A 422 -9.10 29.65 8.75
CA ALA A 422 -10.34 29.02 8.30
C ALA A 422 -10.23 28.58 6.83
N LEU A 423 -9.66 29.39 5.97
CA LEU A 423 -9.39 29.04 4.55
C LEU A 423 -8.44 27.84 4.45
N VAL A 424 -7.35 27.84 5.19
CA VAL A 424 -6.38 26.72 5.26
C VAL A 424 -7.06 25.45 5.77
N PHE A 425 -7.88 25.56 6.81
CA PHE A 425 -8.63 24.44 7.37
C PHE A 425 -9.57 23.81 6.33
N VAL A 426 -10.35 24.63 5.62
CA VAL A 426 -11.29 24.14 4.59
C VAL A 426 -10.54 23.49 3.42
N GLY A 427 -9.47 24.13 2.91
CA GLY A 427 -8.65 23.58 1.85
C GLY A 427 -7.98 22.26 2.26
N ALA A 428 -7.44 22.21 3.49
CA ALA A 428 -6.89 20.99 4.07
C ALA A 428 -7.96 19.88 4.25
N LEU A 429 -9.20 20.25 4.58
CA LEU A 429 -10.30 19.29 4.74
C LEU A 429 -10.68 18.65 3.41
N LEU A 430 -10.78 19.42 2.34
CA LEU A 430 -11.07 18.93 1.01
C LEU A 430 -9.97 17.99 0.51
N ALA A 431 -8.71 18.42 0.62
CA ALA A 431 -7.56 17.61 0.25
C ALA A 431 -7.41 16.38 1.16
N GLY A 432 -7.63 16.55 2.47
CA GLY A 432 -7.60 15.50 3.48
C GLY A 432 -8.66 14.43 3.28
N TRP A 433 -9.84 14.81 2.83
CA TRP A 433 -10.90 13.88 2.45
C TRP A 433 -10.44 12.95 1.32
N ILE A 434 -9.79 13.50 0.30
CA ILE A 434 -9.23 12.70 -0.81
C ILE A 434 -8.09 11.81 -0.28
N ALA A 435 -7.18 12.39 0.50
CA ALA A 435 -6.00 11.69 1.05
C ALA A 435 -6.37 10.57 2.04
N ALA A 436 -7.50 10.70 2.74
CA ALA A 436 -8.03 9.67 3.64
C ALA A 436 -8.86 8.58 2.92
N GLY A 437 -9.01 8.66 1.61
CA GLY A 437 -9.70 7.67 0.78
C GLY A 437 -8.88 6.40 0.56
N SER A 438 -9.09 5.75 -0.57
CA SER A 438 -8.33 4.55 -0.93
C SER A 438 -6.84 4.87 -1.15
N GLU A 439 -5.95 3.91 -0.91
CA GLU A 439 -4.50 4.06 -1.14
C GLU A 439 -4.16 4.49 -2.58
N ARG A 440 -5.01 4.14 -3.56
CA ARG A 440 -4.84 4.52 -4.97
C ARG A 440 -4.96 6.02 -5.20
N ILE A 441 -5.90 6.70 -4.50
CA ILE A 441 -6.17 8.13 -4.71
C ILE A 441 -5.53 9.04 -3.67
N ALA A 442 -5.07 8.48 -2.53
CA ALA A 442 -4.51 9.24 -1.42
C ALA A 442 -3.41 10.20 -1.87
N TYR A 443 -2.56 9.77 -2.81
CA TYR A 443 -1.48 10.59 -3.35
C TYR A 443 -2.00 11.83 -4.12
N ALA A 444 -3.13 11.72 -4.83
CA ALA A 444 -3.75 12.89 -5.46
C ALA A 444 -4.18 13.92 -4.41
N GLY A 445 -4.77 13.47 -3.28
CA GLY A 445 -5.12 14.35 -2.16
C GLY A 445 -3.92 15.12 -1.60
N TYR A 446 -2.76 14.46 -1.47
CA TYR A 446 -1.52 15.13 -1.07
C TYR A 446 -1.10 16.20 -2.06
N GLN A 447 -1.27 15.97 -3.38
CA GLN A 447 -0.90 16.95 -4.40
C GLN A 447 -1.90 18.11 -4.46
N VAL A 448 -3.20 17.85 -4.23
CA VAL A 448 -4.21 18.92 -4.08
C VAL A 448 -3.83 19.85 -2.93
N ALA A 449 -3.50 19.30 -1.76
CA ALA A 449 -3.05 20.10 -0.60
C ALA A 449 -1.81 20.92 -0.93
N PHE A 450 -0.81 20.29 -1.54
CA PHE A 450 0.45 20.95 -1.87
C PHE A 450 0.25 22.15 -2.79
N ALA A 451 -0.44 21.95 -3.91
CA ALA A 451 -0.67 23.02 -4.88
C ALA A 451 -1.56 24.14 -4.29
N PHE A 452 -2.59 23.78 -3.51
CA PHE A 452 -3.45 24.73 -2.83
C PHE A 452 -2.65 25.60 -1.85
N PHE A 453 -1.86 25.00 -0.96
CA PHE A 453 -1.08 25.76 0.02
C PHE A 453 -0.04 26.67 -0.64
N LEU A 454 0.62 26.22 -1.71
CA LEU A 454 1.55 27.05 -2.46
C LEU A 454 0.91 28.28 -3.11
N CYS A 455 -0.37 28.20 -3.46
CA CYS A 455 -1.09 29.38 -3.95
C CYS A 455 -1.54 30.30 -2.83
N VAL A 456 -2.02 29.75 -1.71
CA VAL A 456 -2.64 30.52 -0.62
C VAL A 456 -1.61 31.06 0.39
N LEU A 457 -0.51 30.33 0.64
CA LEU A 457 0.51 30.64 1.65
C LEU A 457 1.84 31.00 0.97
N GLN A 458 1.94 32.21 0.43
CA GLN A 458 3.11 32.66 -0.35
C GLN A 458 4.17 33.38 0.50
N GLY A 459 4.00 33.48 1.79
CA GLY A 459 4.93 34.15 2.73
C GLY A 459 4.19 34.81 3.87
N ALA A 460 4.87 35.70 4.57
CA ALA A 460 4.37 36.37 5.79
C ALA A 460 3.25 37.41 5.57
N ALA A 461 2.85 37.65 4.33
CA ALA A 461 1.76 38.57 3.97
C ALA A 461 0.98 38.01 2.78
N PRO A 462 -0.31 38.38 2.64
CA PRO A 462 -1.07 38.02 1.45
C PRO A 462 -0.34 38.47 0.18
N ALA A 463 0.07 37.52 -0.64
CA ALA A 463 0.71 37.80 -1.92
C ALA A 463 -0.21 37.29 -3.03
N PHE A 464 -0.23 38.06 -4.13
CA PHE A 464 -1.05 37.78 -5.31
C PHE A 464 -0.19 37.40 -6.50
N ASP A 465 0.97 36.81 -6.23
CA ASP A 465 1.92 36.46 -7.28
C ASP A 465 1.52 35.12 -7.95
N LEU A 466 0.93 35.26 -9.13
CA LEU A 466 0.58 34.11 -9.98
C LEU A 466 1.78 33.44 -10.63
N THR A 467 2.96 34.11 -10.61
CA THR A 467 4.20 33.55 -11.19
C THR A 467 4.63 32.31 -10.43
N ILE A 468 4.48 32.34 -9.10
CA ILE A 468 4.79 31.18 -8.23
C ILE A 468 3.93 29.96 -8.63
N ALA A 469 2.62 30.14 -8.78
CA ALA A 469 1.72 29.07 -9.19
C ALA A 469 2.07 28.57 -10.61
N ARG A 470 2.30 29.48 -11.55
CA ARG A 470 2.71 29.15 -12.92
C ARG A 470 4.00 28.34 -12.95
N ASP A 471 5.05 28.81 -12.28
CA ASP A 471 6.37 28.16 -12.27
C ASP A 471 6.33 26.79 -11.62
N ARG A 472 5.53 26.62 -10.58
CA ARG A 472 5.30 25.30 -9.95
C ARG A 472 4.59 24.33 -10.91
N VAL A 473 3.56 24.78 -11.62
CA VAL A 473 2.86 23.94 -12.60
C VAL A 473 3.82 23.56 -13.75
N ILE A 474 4.56 24.52 -14.29
CA ILE A 474 5.54 24.26 -15.35
C ILE A 474 6.62 23.28 -14.86
N GLY A 475 7.17 23.49 -13.66
CA GLY A 475 8.16 22.59 -13.08
C GLY A 475 7.65 21.16 -12.89
N ILE A 476 6.40 21.00 -12.44
CA ILE A 476 5.79 19.67 -12.29
C ILE A 476 5.55 19.02 -13.65
N LEU A 477 5.05 19.75 -14.65
CA LEU A 477 4.86 19.24 -16.01
C LEU A 477 6.19 18.80 -16.63
N PHE A 478 7.23 19.64 -16.51
CA PHE A 478 8.55 19.33 -17.01
C PHE A 478 9.17 18.13 -16.30
N GLY A 479 9.12 18.08 -14.96
CA GLY A 479 9.61 16.94 -14.20
C GLY A 479 8.85 15.65 -14.50
N ASN A 480 7.53 15.72 -14.69
CA ASN A 480 6.70 14.59 -15.13
C ASN A 480 7.13 14.11 -16.52
N LEU A 481 7.38 15.02 -17.47
CA LEU A 481 7.82 14.67 -18.81
C LEU A 481 9.17 13.97 -18.79
N VAL A 482 10.15 14.53 -18.07
CA VAL A 482 11.49 13.95 -17.93
C VAL A 482 11.42 12.56 -17.28
N ALA A 483 10.69 12.41 -16.17
CA ALA A 483 10.51 11.14 -15.51
C ALA A 483 9.80 10.12 -16.43
N TYR A 484 8.75 10.54 -17.13
CA TYR A 484 8.05 9.67 -18.09
C TYR A 484 9.00 9.17 -19.19
N LEU A 485 9.75 10.06 -19.83
CA LEU A 485 10.70 9.69 -20.89
C LEU A 485 11.80 8.76 -20.36
N MET A 486 12.35 9.06 -19.19
CA MET A 486 13.40 8.26 -18.58
C MET A 486 12.91 6.85 -18.22
N PHE A 487 11.72 6.71 -17.62
CA PHE A 487 11.21 5.40 -17.19
C PHE A 487 10.54 4.58 -18.30
N THR A 488 10.17 5.21 -19.41
CA THR A 488 9.57 4.51 -20.55
C THR A 488 10.54 4.20 -21.68
N ARG A 489 11.69 4.91 -21.78
CA ARG A 489 12.66 4.76 -22.86
C ARG A 489 14.00 4.19 -22.42
N VAL A 490 14.44 4.51 -21.17
CA VAL A 490 15.73 4.04 -20.66
C VAL A 490 15.50 2.85 -19.75
N TRP A 491 15.89 1.66 -20.16
CA TRP A 491 15.72 0.38 -19.44
C TRP A 491 14.33 0.25 -18.79
N PRO A 492 13.26 0.22 -19.57
CA PRO A 492 11.91 0.11 -19.01
C PRO A 492 11.74 -1.22 -18.26
N VAL A 493 11.16 -1.17 -17.07
CA VAL A 493 10.87 -2.35 -16.26
C VAL A 493 9.37 -2.62 -16.30
N SER A 494 8.95 -3.65 -17.04
CA SER A 494 7.54 -4.07 -17.09
C SER A 494 7.13 -4.74 -15.79
N ILE A 495 5.88 -4.50 -15.39
CA ILE A 495 5.25 -5.14 -14.22
C ILE A 495 4.94 -6.62 -14.47
N GLY A 496 4.90 -7.06 -15.73
CA GLY A 496 4.54 -8.43 -16.12
C GLY A 496 5.37 -9.50 -15.41
N GLN A 497 6.69 -9.32 -15.33
CA GLN A 497 7.54 -10.27 -14.60
C GLN A 497 7.25 -10.34 -13.09
N ARG A 498 6.79 -9.25 -12.50
CA ARG A 498 6.38 -9.24 -11.09
C ARG A 498 5.07 -9.98 -10.89
N ILE A 499 4.13 -9.85 -11.84
CA ILE A 499 2.88 -10.62 -11.85
C ILE A 499 3.18 -12.11 -11.82
N ASP A 500 4.05 -12.60 -12.72
CA ASP A 500 4.39 -14.02 -12.81
C ASP A 500 5.10 -14.53 -11.55
N ARG A 501 6.02 -13.74 -10.97
CA ARG A 501 6.68 -14.08 -9.69
C ARG A 501 5.70 -14.14 -8.51
N LEU A 502 4.72 -13.23 -8.46
CA LEU A 502 3.69 -13.24 -7.43
C LEU A 502 2.75 -14.44 -7.58
N LEU A 503 2.32 -14.76 -8.82
CA LEU A 503 1.52 -15.96 -9.11
C LEU A 503 2.25 -17.23 -8.65
N LEU A 504 3.52 -17.38 -9.00
CA LEU A 504 4.34 -18.49 -8.52
C LEU A 504 4.41 -18.55 -7.00
N GLY A 505 4.60 -17.39 -6.36
CA GLY A 505 4.63 -17.29 -4.89
C GLY A 505 3.32 -17.76 -4.26
N VAL A 506 2.18 -17.35 -4.80
CA VAL A 506 0.85 -17.76 -4.33
C VAL A 506 0.61 -19.25 -4.54
N LEU A 507 0.95 -19.79 -5.71
CA LEU A 507 0.83 -21.24 -5.99
C LEU A 507 1.63 -22.07 -4.98
N ARG A 508 2.86 -21.66 -4.67
CA ARG A 508 3.71 -22.33 -3.66
C ARG A 508 3.14 -22.19 -2.25
N GLN A 509 2.56 -21.03 -1.90
CA GLN A 509 1.89 -20.86 -0.61
C GLN A 509 0.66 -21.77 -0.49
N LEU A 510 -0.16 -21.86 -1.54
CA LEU A 510 -1.31 -22.77 -1.58
C LEU A 510 -0.89 -24.24 -1.49
N ALA A 511 0.16 -24.64 -2.20
CA ALA A 511 0.71 -25.99 -2.15
C ALA A 511 1.23 -26.37 -0.75
N ALA A 512 1.67 -25.40 0.03
CA ALA A 512 2.14 -25.60 1.41
C ALA A 512 0.99 -25.65 2.43
N MET A 513 -0.21 -25.13 2.13
CA MET A 513 -1.34 -25.07 3.07
C MET A 513 -1.76 -26.44 3.62
N PRO A 514 -1.83 -27.51 2.82
CA PRO A 514 -2.19 -28.86 3.32
C PRO A 514 -1.23 -29.43 4.37
N ARG A 515 0.00 -28.93 4.43
CA ARG A 515 1.01 -29.37 5.39
C ARG A 515 0.92 -28.64 6.74
N VAL A 516 0.09 -27.59 6.80
CA VAL A 516 -0.09 -26.76 8.00
C VAL A 516 -1.01 -27.49 8.98
N ARG A 517 -0.52 -27.72 10.19
CA ARG A 517 -1.29 -28.33 11.27
C ARG A 517 -1.95 -27.25 12.11
N GLY A 518 -3.27 -27.35 12.26
CA GLY A 518 -4.07 -26.43 13.07
C GLY A 518 -4.75 -25.31 12.27
N ASP A 519 -6.03 -25.09 12.60
CA ASP A 519 -6.89 -24.17 11.86
C ASP A 519 -6.40 -22.70 11.96
N ARG A 520 -5.83 -22.32 13.09
CA ARG A 520 -5.33 -20.95 13.32
C ARG A 520 -4.13 -20.60 12.43
N GLU A 521 -3.15 -21.50 12.32
CA GLU A 521 -2.00 -21.26 11.42
C GLU A 521 -2.46 -21.23 9.97
N ARG A 522 -3.43 -22.09 9.63
CA ARG A 522 -4.05 -22.14 8.30
C ARG A 522 -4.78 -20.82 7.96
N GLN A 523 -5.55 -20.27 8.94
CA GLN A 523 -6.19 -18.95 8.81
C GLN A 523 -5.18 -17.83 8.61
N GLY A 524 -4.08 -17.83 9.34
CA GLY A 524 -3.00 -16.86 9.19
C GLY A 524 -2.38 -16.89 7.80
N ARG A 525 -2.08 -18.09 7.28
CA ARG A 525 -1.52 -18.27 5.93
C ARG A 525 -2.54 -17.92 4.84
N ALA A 526 -3.81 -18.23 5.03
CA ALA A 526 -4.85 -17.81 4.11
C ALA A 526 -4.92 -16.28 3.99
N ALA A 527 -4.86 -15.57 5.12
CA ALA A 527 -4.83 -14.12 5.11
C ALA A 527 -3.60 -13.54 4.36
N GLU A 528 -2.44 -14.21 4.43
CA GLU A 528 -1.26 -13.83 3.65
C GLU A 528 -1.48 -14.06 2.14
N VAL A 529 -2.08 -15.17 1.76
CA VAL A 529 -2.44 -15.47 0.36
C VAL A 529 -3.38 -14.41 -0.20
N TRP A 530 -4.45 -14.06 0.52
CA TRP A 530 -5.39 -13.03 0.10
C TRP A 530 -4.72 -11.65 -0.04
N GLY A 531 -3.83 -11.27 0.87
CA GLY A 531 -3.03 -10.05 0.74
C GLY A 531 -2.12 -10.04 -0.49
N THR A 532 -1.58 -11.21 -0.87
CA THR A 532 -0.77 -11.35 -2.09
C THR A 532 -1.64 -11.27 -3.34
N LEU A 533 -2.86 -11.84 -3.32
CA LEU A 533 -3.84 -11.75 -4.41
C LEU A 533 -4.26 -10.30 -4.66
N ALA A 534 -4.49 -9.51 -3.60
CA ALA A 534 -4.76 -8.07 -3.73
C ALA A 534 -3.62 -7.31 -4.42
N THR A 535 -2.37 -7.65 -4.06
CA THR A 535 -1.18 -7.07 -4.71
C THR A 535 -1.10 -7.47 -6.18
N LEU A 536 -1.42 -8.72 -6.50
CA LEU A 536 -1.45 -9.24 -7.86
C LEU A 536 -2.50 -8.53 -8.71
N GLU A 537 -3.72 -8.36 -8.21
CA GLU A 537 -4.80 -7.61 -8.87
C GLU A 537 -4.37 -6.18 -9.16
N LYS A 538 -3.80 -5.49 -8.18
CA LYS A 538 -3.25 -4.15 -8.37
C LYS A 538 -2.20 -4.13 -9.50
N HIS A 539 -1.32 -5.13 -9.57
CA HIS A 539 -0.32 -5.20 -10.62
C HIS A 539 -0.91 -5.49 -12.00
N LEU A 540 -1.97 -6.30 -12.09
CA LEU A 540 -2.71 -6.52 -13.34
C LEU A 540 -3.33 -5.21 -13.85
N ASP A 541 -3.95 -4.42 -12.95
CA ASP A 541 -4.48 -3.11 -13.30
C ASP A 541 -3.38 -2.13 -13.76
N LEU A 542 -2.25 -2.11 -13.07
CA LEU A 542 -1.11 -1.25 -13.40
C LEU A 542 -0.46 -1.62 -14.75
N SER A 543 -0.50 -2.90 -15.13
CA SER A 543 0.04 -3.34 -16.42
C SER A 543 -0.71 -2.69 -17.60
N ARG A 544 -1.99 -2.38 -17.41
CA ARG A 544 -2.81 -1.68 -18.41
C ARG A 544 -2.42 -0.22 -18.60
N LEU A 545 -1.74 0.39 -17.62
CA LEU A 545 -1.24 1.77 -17.68
C LEU A 545 0.15 1.87 -18.33
N GLU A 546 0.81 0.75 -18.58
CA GLU A 546 2.10 0.74 -19.26
C GLU A 546 1.98 1.21 -20.71
N PRO A 547 2.98 1.94 -21.24
CA PRO A 547 3.03 2.33 -22.65
C PRO A 547 2.96 1.12 -23.59
N ARG A 548 2.37 1.29 -24.76
CA ARG A 548 2.18 0.21 -25.76
C ARG A 548 3.46 -0.56 -26.12
N SER A 549 4.62 0.09 -25.98
CA SER A 549 5.94 -0.53 -26.29
C SER A 549 6.37 -1.60 -25.30
N ILE A 550 5.86 -1.56 -24.05
CA ILE A 550 6.26 -2.44 -22.95
C ILE A 550 5.07 -3.21 -22.38
N ARG A 551 3.86 -2.74 -22.66
CA ARG A 551 2.62 -3.32 -22.16
C ARG A 551 2.48 -4.77 -22.65
N PRO A 552 2.21 -5.73 -21.74
CA PRO A 552 1.88 -7.08 -22.14
C PRO A 552 0.64 -7.09 -23.05
N PRO A 553 0.58 -7.95 -24.08
CA PRO A 553 -0.59 -8.08 -24.92
C PRO A 553 -1.81 -8.55 -24.08
N GLU A 554 -3.01 -8.11 -24.44
CA GLU A 554 -4.25 -8.46 -23.73
C GLU A 554 -4.45 -9.99 -23.67
N ALA A 555 -4.08 -10.69 -24.75
CA ALA A 555 -4.10 -12.16 -24.80
C ALA A 555 -3.22 -12.83 -23.74
N ALA A 556 -2.18 -12.14 -23.23
CA ALA A 556 -1.34 -12.63 -22.16
C ALA A 556 -1.90 -12.28 -20.76
N LEU A 557 -2.70 -11.21 -20.65
CA LEU A 557 -3.27 -10.77 -19.38
C LEU A 557 -4.53 -11.56 -19.01
N GLN A 558 -5.42 -11.84 -19.97
CA GLN A 558 -6.67 -12.55 -19.72
C GLN A 558 -6.52 -13.91 -18.99
N PRO A 559 -5.58 -14.80 -19.40
CA PRO A 559 -5.39 -16.04 -18.65
C PRO A 559 -4.95 -15.81 -17.20
N ARG A 560 -4.17 -14.74 -16.93
CA ARG A 560 -3.71 -14.39 -15.59
C ARG A 560 -4.82 -13.84 -14.70
N GLU A 561 -5.77 -13.14 -15.28
CA GLU A 561 -6.99 -12.70 -14.59
C GLU A 561 -7.88 -13.91 -14.23
N ARG A 562 -8.08 -14.84 -15.18
CA ARG A 562 -8.79 -16.11 -14.87
C ARG A 562 -8.10 -16.91 -13.78
N LEU A 563 -6.76 -16.98 -13.79
CA LEU A 563 -6.00 -17.63 -12.74
C LEU A 563 -6.24 -16.99 -11.37
N LEU A 564 -6.32 -15.66 -11.32
CA LEU A 564 -6.62 -14.94 -10.08
C LEU A 564 -7.93 -15.42 -9.47
N ASP A 565 -8.99 -15.53 -10.28
CA ASP A 565 -10.31 -15.96 -9.84
C ASP A 565 -10.31 -17.43 -9.38
N ILE A 566 -9.65 -18.32 -10.13
CA ILE A 566 -9.50 -19.73 -9.77
C ILE A 566 -8.71 -19.88 -8.46
N ILE A 567 -7.64 -19.11 -8.30
CA ILE A 567 -6.81 -19.14 -7.08
C ILE A 567 -7.60 -18.62 -5.87
N ARG A 568 -8.43 -17.57 -6.03
CA ARG A 568 -9.33 -17.08 -4.98
C ARG A 568 -10.27 -18.19 -4.49
N LEU A 569 -10.90 -18.89 -5.43
CA LEU A 569 -11.78 -20.00 -5.14
C LEU A 569 -11.03 -21.14 -4.41
N LEU A 570 -9.84 -21.51 -4.88
CA LEU A 570 -8.99 -22.52 -4.25
C LEU A 570 -8.54 -22.12 -2.85
N ALA A 571 -8.14 -20.86 -2.64
CA ALA A 571 -7.72 -20.35 -1.34
C ALA A 571 -8.85 -20.45 -0.31
N GLY A 572 -10.08 -20.09 -0.69
CA GLY A 572 -11.27 -20.27 0.13
C GLY A 572 -11.54 -21.74 0.43
N ASN A 573 -11.40 -22.61 -0.57
CA ASN A 573 -11.63 -24.05 -0.42
C ASN A 573 -10.60 -24.70 0.50
N LEU A 574 -9.33 -24.42 0.32
CA LEU A 574 -8.23 -24.99 1.12
C LEU A 574 -8.24 -24.51 2.58
N LEU A 575 -8.73 -23.30 2.84
CA LEU A 575 -8.87 -22.77 4.20
C LEU A 575 -9.82 -23.63 5.05
N PHE A 576 -10.88 -24.17 4.44
CA PHE A 576 -11.96 -24.88 5.14
C PHE A 576 -11.88 -26.41 5.05
N LEU A 577 -10.77 -26.96 4.58
CA LEU A 577 -10.59 -28.39 4.61
C LEU A 577 -10.36 -28.93 6.03
N SER A 578 -11.13 -29.93 6.41
CA SER A 578 -10.92 -30.61 7.68
C SER A 578 -9.81 -31.66 7.58
N ASP A 579 -9.17 -31.94 8.70
CA ASP A 579 -8.20 -33.05 8.81
C ASP A 579 -8.80 -34.42 8.46
N ARG A 580 -10.15 -34.51 8.39
CA ARG A 580 -10.86 -35.74 7.92
C ARG A 580 -10.55 -36.04 6.44
N ASN A 581 -10.22 -35.04 5.63
CA ASN A 581 -9.87 -35.15 4.21
C ASN A 581 -8.36 -35.04 3.97
N ALA A 582 -7.54 -35.42 4.94
CA ALA A 582 -6.07 -35.24 4.88
C ALA A 582 -5.44 -35.85 3.61
N ARG A 583 -5.97 -36.94 3.07
CA ARG A 583 -5.48 -37.58 1.83
C ARG A 583 -5.72 -36.69 0.60
N GLU A 584 -6.90 -36.09 0.50
CA GLU A 584 -7.29 -35.18 -0.59
C GLU A 584 -6.46 -33.90 -0.52
N LEU A 585 -6.28 -33.36 0.69
CA LEU A 585 -5.43 -32.21 0.95
C LEU A 585 -3.98 -32.43 0.49
N ILE A 586 -3.36 -33.53 0.89
CA ILE A 586 -1.97 -33.86 0.52
C ILE A 586 -1.86 -34.04 -0.99
N ARG A 587 -2.90 -34.62 -1.63
CA ARG A 587 -2.94 -34.77 -3.08
C ARG A 587 -3.03 -33.42 -3.79
N ALA A 588 -3.98 -32.55 -3.37
CA ALA A 588 -4.13 -31.21 -3.91
C ALA A 588 -2.84 -30.39 -3.75
N GLY A 589 -2.19 -30.50 -2.58
CA GLY A 589 -0.90 -29.85 -2.34
C GLY A 589 0.20 -30.32 -3.27
N ARG A 590 0.31 -31.63 -3.54
CA ARG A 590 1.29 -32.17 -4.50
C ARG A 590 1.00 -31.74 -5.94
N GLN A 591 -0.27 -31.69 -6.30
CA GLN A 591 -0.68 -31.25 -7.63
C GLN A 591 -0.37 -29.75 -7.84
N LEU A 592 -0.66 -28.89 -6.84
CA LEU A 592 -0.31 -27.48 -6.86
C LEU A 592 1.22 -27.25 -6.91
N GLU A 593 1.99 -28.07 -6.18
CA GLU A 593 3.46 -28.00 -6.21
C GLU A 593 4.01 -28.35 -7.60
N TRP A 594 3.49 -29.41 -8.21
CA TRP A 594 3.84 -29.79 -9.59
C TRP A 594 3.47 -28.68 -10.59
N MET A 595 2.25 -28.10 -10.48
CA MET A 595 1.82 -26.97 -11.33
C MET A 595 2.71 -25.74 -11.15
N ALA A 596 3.10 -25.42 -9.90
CA ALA A 596 4.01 -24.32 -9.61
C ALA A 596 5.40 -24.54 -10.24
N ASP A 597 5.93 -25.76 -10.17
CA ASP A 597 7.23 -26.12 -10.80
C ASP A 597 7.17 -26.02 -12.33
N GLN A 598 6.06 -26.45 -12.95
CA GLN A 598 5.84 -26.30 -14.40
C GLN A 598 5.73 -24.83 -14.80
N PHE A 599 5.00 -24.03 -14.04
CA PHE A 599 4.87 -22.60 -14.29
C PHE A 599 6.21 -21.87 -14.14
N ASP A 600 7.00 -22.22 -13.10
CA ASP A 600 8.35 -21.69 -12.90
C ASP A 600 9.26 -21.97 -14.10
N ALA A 601 9.27 -23.22 -14.55
CA ALA A 601 10.14 -23.63 -15.67
C ALA A 601 9.73 -23.03 -17.03
N ARG A 602 8.41 -22.85 -17.27
CA ARG A 602 7.91 -22.38 -18.58
C ARG A 602 7.83 -20.86 -18.67
N VAL A 603 7.44 -20.19 -17.60
CA VAL A 603 7.01 -18.79 -17.65
C VAL A 603 7.95 -17.87 -16.88
N VAL A 604 8.33 -18.24 -15.66
CA VAL A 604 9.11 -17.35 -14.79
C VAL A 604 10.60 -17.40 -15.11
N PHE A 605 11.14 -18.60 -15.30
CA PHE A 605 12.52 -18.84 -15.68
C PHE A 605 12.62 -19.78 -16.89
N PRO A 606 12.17 -19.36 -18.09
CA PRO A 606 12.32 -20.19 -19.27
C PRO A 606 13.81 -20.45 -19.46
N ARG A 607 14.22 -21.73 -19.41
CA ARG A 607 15.59 -22.13 -19.72
C ARG A 607 15.91 -21.59 -21.10
N ARG A 608 16.92 -20.75 -21.23
CA ARG A 608 17.49 -20.41 -22.53
C ARG A 608 17.86 -21.74 -23.19
N VAL A 609 17.12 -22.14 -24.21
CA VAL A 609 17.52 -23.22 -25.06
C VAL A 609 18.81 -22.75 -25.71
N SER A 610 19.96 -23.24 -25.23
CA SER A 610 21.23 -23.07 -25.92
C SER A 610 20.99 -23.54 -27.33
N ALA A 611 21.44 -22.77 -28.32
CA ALA A 611 21.28 -23.04 -29.74
C ALA A 611 22.01 -24.33 -30.24
N ASP A 612 22.62 -25.05 -29.33
CA ASP A 612 23.19 -26.39 -29.65
C ASP A 612 22.05 -27.43 -29.52
N PRO A 613 21.77 -28.20 -30.59
CA PRO A 613 20.82 -29.30 -30.49
C PRO A 613 21.30 -30.26 -29.40
N PRO A 614 20.46 -30.60 -28.39
CA PRO A 614 20.88 -31.53 -27.36
C PRO A 614 21.22 -32.85 -28.04
N SER A 615 22.43 -33.38 -27.77
CA SER A 615 22.77 -34.77 -28.07
C SER A 615 21.63 -35.65 -27.52
N ALA A 616 21.10 -36.55 -28.31
CA ALA A 616 19.87 -37.31 -28.14
C ALA A 616 19.78 -38.23 -26.88
N SER A 617 20.46 -37.88 -25.79
CA SER A 617 20.52 -38.70 -24.55
C SER A 617 20.04 -37.98 -23.26
N ALA A 618 19.63 -36.70 -23.34
CA ALA A 618 19.04 -36.03 -22.17
C ALA A 618 17.65 -35.50 -22.54
N GLY A 619 16.66 -36.37 -22.61
CA GLY A 619 15.25 -36.00 -22.60
C GLY A 619 14.93 -35.18 -21.32
N PRO A 620 13.94 -34.24 -21.32
CA PRO A 620 13.51 -33.57 -20.12
C PRO A 620 13.16 -34.62 -19.07
N ASP A 621 13.65 -34.46 -17.88
CA ASP A 621 13.39 -35.37 -16.76
C ASP A 621 11.86 -35.45 -16.50
N THR A 622 11.20 -36.32 -17.27
CA THR A 622 9.78 -36.63 -17.22
C THR A 622 9.46 -37.57 -16.07
N SER A 623 10.43 -37.85 -15.18
CA SER A 623 10.25 -38.75 -14.04
C SER A 623 9.31 -38.21 -12.94
N ARG A 624 8.95 -36.92 -12.97
CA ARG A 624 7.81 -36.40 -12.20
C ARG A 624 6.51 -36.56 -13.00
N GLN A 625 6.03 -37.79 -13.07
CA GLN A 625 4.72 -38.10 -13.63
C GLN A 625 3.62 -37.28 -12.98
N ARG A 626 2.68 -36.76 -13.80
CA ARG A 626 1.46 -36.10 -13.32
C ARG A 626 0.80 -37.02 -12.28
N PRO A 627 0.54 -36.55 -11.04
CA PRO A 627 -0.08 -37.42 -10.03
C PRO A 627 -1.41 -37.99 -10.56
N ALA A 628 -1.59 -39.29 -10.40
CA ALA A 628 -2.76 -40.00 -10.93
C ALA A 628 -4.07 -39.33 -10.46
N GLN A 629 -4.96 -39.08 -11.41
CA GLN A 629 -6.31 -38.59 -11.12
C GLN A 629 -7.15 -39.78 -10.52
N LEU A 630 -7.39 -39.68 -9.23
CA LEU A 630 -8.34 -40.56 -8.53
C LEU A 630 -9.64 -39.78 -8.30
N PRO A 631 -10.83 -40.37 -8.44
CA PRO A 631 -12.09 -39.67 -8.20
C PRO A 631 -12.21 -39.24 -6.75
N SER A 632 -12.41 -37.99 -6.49
CA SER A 632 -12.63 -37.40 -5.17
C SER A 632 -13.31 -36.05 -5.29
N GLY A 633 -13.97 -35.59 -4.27
CA GLY A 633 -14.82 -34.44 -4.07
C GLY A 633 -14.80 -33.29 -5.13
N ALA A 634 -15.88 -33.14 -5.85
CA ALA A 634 -16.05 -32.25 -7.01
C ALA A 634 -15.65 -30.76 -6.81
N TRP A 635 -15.48 -30.31 -5.58
CA TRP A 635 -15.24 -28.93 -5.22
C TRP A 635 -13.75 -28.50 -5.18
N ILE A 636 -12.79 -29.45 -5.14
CA ILE A 636 -11.36 -29.14 -5.36
C ILE A 636 -10.94 -29.58 -6.75
N ASP A 637 -11.40 -30.72 -7.23
CA ASP A 637 -10.92 -31.31 -8.49
C ASP A 637 -11.30 -30.44 -9.69
N GLY A 638 -12.51 -29.83 -9.69
CA GLY A 638 -12.92 -28.87 -10.73
C GLY A 638 -11.97 -27.67 -10.81
N PRO A 639 -11.84 -26.86 -9.74
CA PRO A 639 -10.92 -25.71 -9.75
C PRO A 639 -9.46 -26.06 -9.99
N LEU A 640 -8.97 -27.24 -9.57
CA LEU A 640 -7.61 -27.69 -9.88
C LEU A 640 -7.44 -28.07 -11.37
N ALA A 641 -8.46 -28.66 -11.99
CA ALA A 641 -8.44 -28.94 -13.42
C ALA A 641 -8.45 -27.64 -14.23
N ASP A 642 -9.31 -26.68 -13.87
CA ASP A 642 -9.39 -25.36 -14.49
C ASP A 642 -8.07 -24.59 -14.34
N LEU A 643 -7.45 -24.68 -13.15
CA LEU A 643 -6.12 -24.11 -12.90
C LEU A 643 -5.06 -24.70 -13.84
N GLY A 644 -5.04 -26.04 -13.96
CA GLY A 644 -4.11 -26.73 -14.84
C GLY A 644 -4.29 -26.33 -16.30
N HIS A 645 -5.53 -26.30 -16.77
CA HIS A 645 -5.84 -25.89 -18.16
C HIS A 645 -5.41 -24.43 -18.42
N THR A 646 -5.75 -23.52 -17.50
CA THR A 646 -5.38 -22.10 -17.66
C THR A 646 -3.88 -21.86 -17.56
N LEU A 647 -3.16 -22.65 -16.73
CA LEU A 647 -1.69 -22.60 -16.67
C LEU A 647 -1.03 -23.10 -17.98
N ASP A 648 -1.63 -24.06 -18.67
CA ASP A 648 -1.14 -24.54 -19.96
C ASP A 648 -1.32 -23.50 -21.09
N GLU A 649 -2.28 -22.59 -20.98
CA GLU A 649 -2.49 -21.46 -21.90
C GLU A 649 -1.45 -20.34 -21.73
N LEU A 650 -0.73 -20.29 -20.60
CA LEU A 650 0.19 -19.20 -20.32
C LEU A 650 1.46 -19.25 -21.15
N GLN A 651 1.76 -18.12 -21.78
CA GLN A 651 3.04 -17.85 -22.43
C GLN A 651 3.87 -16.87 -21.59
N PRO A 652 5.22 -16.95 -21.66
CA PRO A 652 6.09 -15.96 -21.04
C PRO A 652 5.73 -14.54 -21.49
N MET A 653 5.68 -13.59 -20.58
CA MET A 653 5.56 -12.19 -20.98
C MET A 653 6.88 -11.75 -21.60
N ALA A 654 6.82 -11.28 -22.85
CA ALA A 654 8.00 -10.82 -23.57
C ALA A 654 8.71 -9.72 -22.76
N THR A 655 9.97 -9.93 -22.45
CA THR A 655 10.83 -8.91 -21.84
C THR A 655 11.19 -7.89 -22.94
N GLY A 656 11.16 -6.59 -22.63
CA GLY A 656 11.50 -5.52 -23.58
C GLY A 656 12.90 -5.65 -24.22
N ASP A 657 13.79 -6.48 -23.65
CA ASP A 657 15.15 -6.75 -24.16
C ASP A 657 15.21 -7.63 -25.40
N THR A 658 14.14 -8.37 -25.73
CA THR A 658 14.13 -9.23 -26.92
C THR A 658 13.85 -8.46 -28.23
N ARG A 659 13.44 -7.19 -28.16
CA ARG A 659 13.22 -6.34 -29.36
C ARG A 659 14.42 -5.46 -29.75
N ALA A 660 15.45 -5.37 -28.92
CA ALA A 660 16.67 -4.62 -29.23
C ALA A 660 17.76 -5.49 -29.89
N ALA A 661 17.50 -6.78 -30.08
CA ALA A 661 18.44 -7.75 -30.70
C ALA A 661 17.88 -8.39 -31.97
N ALA A 662 16.81 -7.83 -32.57
CA ALA A 662 16.33 -8.25 -33.90
C ALA A 662 16.45 -7.09 -34.91
#